data_25dfd8aa0c1927d6ab977f55e40bce4a
#
_entry.id   25dfd8aa0c1927d6ab977f55e40bce4a
#
_cell.length_a   1.000
_cell.length_b   1.000
_cell.length_c   1.000
_cell.angle_alpha   90.00
_cell.angle_beta   90.00
_cell.angle_gamma   90.00
#
_symmetry.space_group_name_H-M   'P 1'
#
loop_
_entity.id
_entity.type
_entity.pdbx_description
1 polymer ?
#
loop_
_entity_poly.entity_id
_entity_poly.type
_entity_poly.pdbx_seq_one_letter_code
_entity_poly.pdbx_strand_id
1 'polypeptide(L)'
;MTDQNDDLGEGPLHGIVVVDLSTTLPGAQATQFLADAGADVILVEPPEGSPLRANPGWPGLLRGKRSVALDLSDDAGRATLDGLLARADVAVTTMRPAAAERLGFTAEQLAARYPRLVAALITGWGTRGPWSHRKGYEALILAKSGVLHSKHQLTAGPDPAYVTTPYASFAAAQAAVQGILAALLEREGSGLGQVVEADLVTGVGAYDPYNWFYELVLGRYPEAFQPTGAAYDDQGRPQTKLQYAMLIAATADGTWLQFAQTAPRLMQAWLDELGLSAELADPKWDGFPMLPTPELRFEWWNKMIAKVGERTLQEWQEVFAGNPDVFGEQFRSPDEALDHPQLVHEGRVVVVDDPDLGPVRQPSTLVHAAGRPLTRIRRAPRLGEHSRELRQLAAGESAVRDAGGSLLNAGDRHGHSGLPLAGVTVLELGLMYAGPYGATLLADLGARVIKVEPLEGDLIRGIMAFPEAGGAKALQGKESIAVDVRTAEGLEILRELVKQVDVVLQCYRAGVAARIGVDEASLKSINPDLVYVNAPGFGIDGPYGSKPAYAPSIGAASGVSVTDAQVVGRPAGDRDQLLSQARRLYAGGTVPAVQSDGMAALGVGSALLLGIYAKRRGIELTDIVATMLGTSTQALISRNTSYEGRPAHPPVDADFRGVSALYRMYPASDGWLFLAAPAERDWAPLVAGLGDPGDLADERFATSRARAANDDALADVLTKIFATRTKAEWEADLTAKDVGCVAVTQEPAERHMQGDEFYDAGYAVDAVSPVFDEHRRLAPLNRFSRSATKPEGGCSLGQHTHALLRAIGYDEARIAGLRDAGVVR
;
A
#
# COMPACT_ATOMS: atom_id res chain seq x y z
N MET A 1 -6.10 27.98 18.15
CA MET A 1 -6.22 27.30 16.84
C MET A 1 -7.58 27.70 16.29
N THR A 2 -7.62 28.81 15.56
CA THR A 2 -8.83 29.43 15.06
C THR A 2 -9.17 28.87 13.68
N ASP A 3 -10.40 28.43 13.51
CA ASP A 3 -11.22 28.31 12.28
C ASP A 3 -10.56 28.40 10.87
N GLN A 4 -9.61 27.52 10.57
CA GLN A 4 -9.21 27.23 9.18
C GLN A 4 -10.13 26.19 8.51
N ASN A 5 -11.13 25.68 9.22
CA ASN A 5 -11.98 24.57 8.76
C ASN A 5 -13.29 24.97 8.08
N ASP A 6 -13.68 26.23 8.12
CA ASP A 6 -15.00 26.66 7.62
C ASP A 6 -15.05 26.90 6.09
N ASP A 7 -13.91 26.88 5.40
CA ASP A 7 -13.80 27.13 3.96
C ASP A 7 -13.33 25.90 3.14
N LEU A 8 -13.45 24.69 3.70
CA LEU A 8 -13.19 23.47 2.96
C LEU A 8 -14.40 23.16 2.05
N GLY A 9 -14.15 23.02 0.75
CA GLY A 9 -15.17 22.68 -0.25
C GLY A 9 -15.81 21.31 0.00
N GLU A 10 -16.86 21.03 -0.77
CA GLU A 10 -17.61 19.75 -0.67
C GLU A 10 -16.83 18.53 -1.17
N GLY A 11 -15.63 18.72 -1.70
CA GLY A 11 -14.72 17.68 -2.19
C GLY A 11 -14.98 17.21 -3.61
N PRO A 12 -13.97 16.55 -4.26
CA PRO A 12 -14.05 16.17 -5.67
C PRO A 12 -15.11 15.10 -5.97
N LEU A 13 -15.58 14.34 -4.97
CA LEU A 13 -16.63 13.35 -5.11
C LEU A 13 -18.00 13.83 -4.59
N HIS A 14 -18.17 15.15 -4.36
CA HIS A 14 -19.47 15.69 -3.98
C HIS A 14 -20.58 15.26 -4.95
N GLY A 15 -21.72 14.84 -4.40
CA GLY A 15 -22.87 14.36 -5.17
C GLY A 15 -22.74 12.90 -5.65
N ILE A 16 -21.63 12.22 -5.41
CA ILE A 16 -21.52 10.77 -5.60
C ILE A 16 -22.09 10.07 -4.35
N VAL A 17 -23.04 9.16 -4.56
CA VAL A 17 -23.67 8.34 -3.49
C VAL A 17 -23.06 6.95 -3.49
N VAL A 18 -22.56 6.54 -2.33
CA VAL A 18 -21.91 5.21 -2.13
C VAL A 18 -22.70 4.41 -1.11
N VAL A 19 -23.13 3.21 -1.44
CA VAL A 19 -23.69 2.23 -0.50
C VAL A 19 -22.59 1.28 -0.06
N ASP A 20 -22.24 1.34 1.22
CA ASP A 20 -21.18 0.54 1.85
C ASP A 20 -21.77 -0.65 2.62
N LEU A 21 -21.58 -1.85 2.09
CA LEU A 21 -21.97 -3.14 2.68
C LEU A 21 -20.74 -3.88 3.25
N SER A 22 -19.63 -3.20 3.43
CA SER A 22 -18.40 -3.85 3.88
C SER A 22 -18.43 -4.16 5.37
N THR A 23 -17.88 -5.32 5.73
CA THR A 23 -17.75 -5.81 7.10
C THR A 23 -16.30 -6.07 7.51
N THR A 24 -15.35 -5.76 6.62
CA THR A 24 -13.92 -6.01 6.82
C THR A 24 -13.11 -4.75 6.50
N LEU A 25 -11.88 -4.73 6.99
CA LEU A 25 -10.98 -3.58 6.92
C LEU A 25 -10.80 -2.99 5.51
N PRO A 26 -10.54 -3.77 4.45
CA PRO A 26 -10.29 -3.18 3.13
C PRO A 26 -11.49 -2.41 2.58
N GLY A 27 -12.71 -2.88 2.78
CA GLY A 27 -13.91 -2.15 2.37
C GLY A 27 -14.11 -0.87 3.17
N ALA A 28 -13.89 -0.94 4.50
CA ALA A 28 -13.98 0.24 5.37
C ALA A 28 -12.98 1.33 4.97
N GLN A 29 -11.72 0.97 4.64
CA GLN A 29 -10.69 1.91 4.19
C GLN A 29 -11.00 2.47 2.79
N ALA A 30 -11.51 1.66 1.87
CA ALA A 30 -11.90 2.14 0.54
C ALA A 30 -13.03 3.18 0.63
N THR A 31 -14.08 2.88 1.37
CA THR A 31 -15.24 3.78 1.52
C THR A 31 -14.93 4.99 2.41
N GLN A 32 -13.99 4.87 3.36
CA GLN A 32 -13.46 6.00 4.12
C GLN A 32 -12.72 6.99 3.19
N PHE A 33 -11.90 6.50 2.25
CA PHE A 33 -11.26 7.35 1.25
C PHE A 33 -12.30 8.11 0.40
N LEU A 34 -13.36 7.42 -0.04
CA LEU A 34 -14.43 8.05 -0.83
C LEU A 34 -15.18 9.12 -0.02
N ALA A 35 -15.46 8.87 1.27
CA ALA A 35 -16.06 9.86 2.18
C ALA A 35 -15.13 11.07 2.39
N ASP A 36 -13.83 10.84 2.56
CA ASP A 36 -12.81 11.88 2.70
C ASP A 36 -12.67 12.73 1.43
N ALA A 37 -13.00 12.17 0.27
CA ALA A 37 -13.04 12.88 -1.00
C ALA A 37 -14.40 13.56 -1.28
N GLY A 38 -15.37 13.49 -0.35
CA GLY A 38 -16.65 14.22 -0.42
C GLY A 38 -17.85 13.39 -0.91
N ALA A 39 -17.70 12.07 -1.09
CA ALA A 39 -18.85 11.22 -1.41
C ALA A 39 -19.81 11.09 -0.21
N ASP A 40 -21.11 10.95 -0.50
CA ASP A 40 -22.14 10.61 0.49
C ASP A 40 -22.16 9.09 0.70
N VAL A 41 -21.44 8.61 1.73
CA VAL A 41 -21.28 7.19 2.02
C VAL A 41 -22.32 6.71 3.02
N ILE A 42 -23.20 5.80 2.60
CA ILE A 42 -24.23 5.15 3.39
C ILE A 42 -23.74 3.78 3.84
N LEU A 43 -23.36 3.67 5.11
CA LEU A 43 -22.94 2.40 5.73
C LEU A 43 -24.17 1.59 6.14
N VAL A 44 -24.34 0.44 5.53
CA VAL A 44 -25.38 -0.54 5.87
C VAL A 44 -24.83 -1.54 6.88
N GLU A 45 -25.41 -1.56 8.07
CA GLU A 45 -24.99 -2.42 9.17
C GLU A 45 -26.12 -3.37 9.58
N PRO A 46 -25.79 -4.58 10.06
CA PRO A 46 -26.81 -5.40 10.71
C PRO A 46 -27.32 -4.74 12.00
N PRO A 47 -28.49 -5.13 12.54
CA PRO A 47 -29.09 -4.53 13.75
C PRO A 47 -28.17 -4.51 14.96
N GLU A 48 -27.29 -5.51 15.10
CA GLU A 48 -26.29 -5.64 16.16
C GLU A 48 -25.01 -4.81 15.92
N GLY A 49 -24.87 -4.20 14.75
CA GLY A 49 -23.72 -3.42 14.33
C GLY A 49 -22.70 -4.20 13.50
N SER A 50 -21.88 -3.49 12.73
CA SER A 50 -20.79 -4.07 11.94
C SER A 50 -19.69 -4.63 12.83
N PRO A 51 -19.09 -5.79 12.49
CA PRO A 51 -17.89 -6.28 13.14
C PRO A 51 -16.73 -5.27 13.20
N LEU A 52 -16.69 -4.31 12.29
CA LEU A 52 -15.72 -3.23 12.28
C LEU A 52 -15.75 -2.38 13.56
N ARG A 53 -16.89 -2.27 14.25
CA ARG A 53 -17.01 -1.52 15.51
C ARG A 53 -16.27 -2.16 16.68
N ALA A 54 -15.87 -3.45 16.56
CA ALA A 54 -14.99 -4.11 17.50
C ALA A 54 -13.50 -3.75 17.30
N ASN A 55 -13.13 -3.13 16.17
CA ASN A 55 -11.76 -2.67 15.95
C ASN A 55 -11.49 -1.43 16.81
N PRO A 56 -10.37 -1.36 17.58
CA PRO A 56 -10.05 -0.18 18.38
C PRO A 56 -10.00 1.15 17.60
N GLY A 57 -9.63 1.11 16.31
CA GLY A 57 -9.59 2.29 15.43
C GLY A 57 -10.86 2.55 14.62
N TRP A 58 -12.00 1.91 14.96
CA TRP A 58 -13.25 2.04 14.21
C TRP A 58 -13.70 3.47 13.95
N PRO A 59 -13.48 4.47 14.85
CA PRO A 59 -13.90 5.83 14.57
C PRO A 59 -13.22 6.43 13.34
N GLY A 60 -11.95 6.10 13.11
CA GLY A 60 -11.23 6.52 11.91
C GLY A 60 -11.73 5.81 10.64
N LEU A 61 -12.09 4.54 10.75
CA LEU A 61 -12.54 3.72 9.61
C LEU A 61 -13.96 4.08 9.15
N LEU A 62 -14.84 4.51 10.07
CA LEU A 62 -16.24 4.79 9.77
C LEU A 62 -16.56 6.30 9.70
N ARG A 63 -15.55 7.16 9.84
CA ARG A 63 -15.69 8.63 9.80
C ARG A 63 -16.37 9.12 8.52
N GLY A 64 -17.14 10.18 8.65
CA GLY A 64 -17.78 10.86 7.52
C GLY A 64 -18.95 10.12 6.88
N LYS A 65 -19.26 8.89 7.30
CA LYS A 65 -20.34 8.07 6.76
C LYS A 65 -21.68 8.35 7.44
N ARG A 66 -22.78 7.90 6.82
CA ARG A 66 -24.12 7.84 7.41
C ARG A 66 -24.49 6.37 7.65
N SER A 67 -24.94 6.01 8.85
CA SER A 67 -25.26 4.61 9.21
C SER A 67 -26.75 4.33 9.14
N VAL A 68 -27.13 3.21 8.52
CA VAL A 68 -28.45 2.60 8.55
C VAL A 68 -28.38 1.17 9.04
N ALA A 69 -29.16 0.80 10.07
CA ALA A 69 -29.25 -0.57 10.56
C ALA A 69 -30.38 -1.31 9.82
N LEU A 70 -30.03 -2.37 9.08
CA LEU A 70 -30.94 -3.19 8.28
C LEU A 70 -30.73 -4.67 8.58
N ASP A 71 -31.83 -5.39 8.82
CA ASP A 71 -31.83 -6.86 8.76
C ASP A 71 -32.06 -7.28 7.30
N LEU A 72 -31.02 -7.77 6.63
CA LEU A 72 -31.12 -8.24 5.24
C LEU A 72 -31.69 -9.65 5.12
N SER A 73 -32.07 -10.28 6.24
CA SER A 73 -32.83 -11.54 6.24
C SER A 73 -34.32 -11.30 6.03
N ASP A 74 -34.84 -10.12 6.33
CA ASP A 74 -36.23 -9.75 6.13
C ASP A 74 -36.48 -8.97 4.83
N ASP A 75 -37.77 -8.94 4.37
CA ASP A 75 -38.16 -8.29 3.12
C ASP A 75 -38.10 -6.76 3.23
N ALA A 76 -38.34 -6.17 4.40
CA ALA A 76 -38.34 -4.72 4.58
C ALA A 76 -36.89 -4.18 4.55
N GLY A 77 -35.96 -4.90 5.15
CA GLY A 77 -34.52 -4.59 5.07
C GLY A 77 -33.99 -4.66 3.64
N ARG A 78 -34.37 -5.75 2.92
CA ARG A 78 -34.01 -5.91 1.48
C ARG A 78 -34.61 -4.82 0.62
N ALA A 79 -35.89 -4.50 0.77
CA ALA A 79 -36.55 -3.43 0.04
C ALA A 79 -35.91 -2.05 0.30
N THR A 80 -35.48 -1.78 1.53
CA THR A 80 -34.74 -0.56 1.86
C THR A 80 -33.37 -0.54 1.15
N LEU A 81 -32.62 -1.63 1.18
CA LEU A 81 -31.34 -1.74 0.47
C LEU A 81 -31.53 -1.50 -1.03
N ASP A 82 -32.53 -2.14 -1.65
CA ASP A 82 -32.85 -1.97 -3.07
C ASP A 82 -33.15 -0.51 -3.42
N GLY A 83 -33.92 0.19 -2.57
CA GLY A 83 -34.21 1.61 -2.75
C GLY A 83 -32.98 2.50 -2.63
N LEU A 84 -32.01 2.15 -1.79
CA LEU A 84 -30.73 2.85 -1.68
C LEU A 84 -29.85 2.59 -2.89
N LEU A 85 -29.71 1.33 -3.33
CA LEU A 85 -28.92 0.94 -4.50
C LEU A 85 -29.43 1.56 -5.80
N ALA A 86 -30.76 1.72 -5.95
CA ALA A 86 -31.35 2.36 -7.11
C ALA A 86 -30.96 3.85 -7.25
N ARG A 87 -30.45 4.47 -6.17
CA ARG A 87 -29.99 5.87 -6.13
C ARG A 87 -28.48 6.00 -6.06
N ALA A 88 -27.78 4.90 -5.83
CA ALA A 88 -26.34 4.91 -5.65
C ALA A 88 -25.58 5.01 -6.99
N ASP A 89 -24.45 5.68 -6.95
CA ASP A 89 -23.45 5.67 -8.02
C ASP A 89 -22.51 4.49 -7.86
N VAL A 90 -22.21 4.16 -6.59
CA VAL A 90 -21.25 3.12 -6.22
C VAL A 90 -21.85 2.22 -5.13
N ALA A 91 -21.59 0.93 -5.21
CA ALA A 91 -21.78 -0.01 -4.10
C ALA A 91 -20.46 -0.70 -3.78
N VAL A 92 -20.15 -0.88 -2.50
CA VAL A 92 -18.93 -1.57 -2.04
C VAL A 92 -19.31 -2.72 -1.14
N THR A 93 -18.77 -3.90 -1.38
CA THR A 93 -18.98 -5.07 -0.52
C THR A 93 -17.71 -5.88 -0.34
N THR A 94 -17.57 -6.52 0.81
CA THR A 94 -16.51 -7.48 1.14
C THR A 94 -17.04 -8.90 1.30
N MET A 95 -18.21 -9.18 0.75
CA MET A 95 -18.84 -10.50 0.81
C MET A 95 -18.08 -11.51 -0.05
N ARG A 96 -18.01 -12.76 0.44
CA ARG A 96 -17.55 -13.88 -0.40
C ARG A 96 -18.55 -14.15 -1.53
N PRO A 97 -18.11 -14.71 -2.68
CA PRO A 97 -18.95 -14.88 -3.87
C PRO A 97 -20.31 -15.52 -3.60
N ALA A 98 -20.37 -16.61 -2.84
CA ALA A 98 -21.63 -17.28 -2.51
C ALA A 98 -22.61 -16.41 -1.67
N ALA A 99 -22.10 -15.50 -0.84
CA ALA A 99 -22.95 -14.58 -0.10
C ALA A 99 -23.40 -13.41 -1.00
N ALA A 100 -22.51 -12.90 -1.85
CA ALA A 100 -22.85 -11.88 -2.85
C ALA A 100 -23.94 -12.37 -3.81
N GLU A 101 -23.82 -13.58 -4.32
CA GLU A 101 -24.82 -14.19 -5.21
C GLU A 101 -26.21 -14.28 -4.56
N ARG A 102 -26.29 -14.73 -3.29
CA ARG A 102 -27.58 -14.81 -2.55
C ARG A 102 -28.25 -13.46 -2.37
N LEU A 103 -27.48 -12.38 -2.30
CA LEU A 103 -27.98 -11.01 -2.15
C LEU A 103 -28.15 -10.25 -3.45
N GLY A 104 -27.89 -10.89 -4.59
CA GLY A 104 -28.07 -10.26 -5.89
C GLY A 104 -26.92 -9.36 -6.32
N PHE A 105 -25.70 -9.63 -5.86
CA PHE A 105 -24.49 -8.84 -6.12
C PHE A 105 -23.54 -9.48 -7.15
N THR A 106 -24.02 -10.41 -8.00
CA THR A 106 -23.20 -10.81 -9.16
C THR A 106 -23.22 -9.73 -10.25
N ALA A 107 -22.25 -9.77 -11.15
CA ALA A 107 -22.16 -8.80 -12.25
C ALA A 107 -23.44 -8.76 -13.09
N GLU A 108 -24.01 -9.94 -13.40
CA GLU A 108 -25.22 -10.11 -14.19
C GLU A 108 -26.46 -9.57 -13.45
N GLN A 109 -26.58 -9.88 -12.16
CA GLN A 109 -27.69 -9.44 -11.32
C GLN A 109 -27.69 -7.92 -11.15
N LEU A 110 -26.53 -7.32 -10.90
CA LEU A 110 -26.38 -5.88 -10.73
C LEU A 110 -26.61 -5.13 -12.04
N ALA A 111 -26.03 -5.60 -13.15
CA ALA A 111 -26.25 -5.00 -14.47
C ALA A 111 -27.72 -5.02 -14.90
N ALA A 112 -28.46 -6.09 -14.57
CA ALA A 112 -29.87 -6.20 -14.87
C ALA A 112 -30.76 -5.27 -14.04
N ARG A 113 -30.40 -5.03 -12.75
CA ARG A 113 -31.20 -4.24 -11.79
C ARG A 113 -30.78 -2.78 -11.73
N TYR A 114 -29.50 -2.50 -11.86
CA TYR A 114 -28.91 -1.16 -11.67
C TYR A 114 -27.86 -0.90 -12.75
N PRO A 115 -28.24 -0.64 -14.02
CA PRO A 115 -27.32 -0.63 -15.17
C PRO A 115 -26.26 0.49 -15.10
N ARG A 116 -26.42 1.49 -14.26
CA ARG A 116 -25.46 2.58 -14.06
C ARG A 116 -24.59 2.42 -12.81
N LEU A 117 -24.87 1.44 -11.96
CA LEU A 117 -24.16 1.24 -10.70
C LEU A 117 -22.75 0.70 -10.97
N VAL A 118 -21.74 1.33 -10.37
CA VAL A 118 -20.39 0.77 -10.22
C VAL A 118 -20.36 -0.04 -8.93
N ALA A 119 -20.10 -1.33 -8.99
CA ALA A 119 -20.06 -2.18 -7.82
C ALA A 119 -18.65 -2.73 -7.56
N ALA A 120 -18.04 -2.38 -6.43
CA ALA A 120 -16.73 -2.91 -6.02
C ALA A 120 -16.90 -4.13 -5.12
N LEU A 121 -16.36 -5.26 -5.57
CA LEU A 121 -16.29 -6.52 -4.82
C LEU A 121 -14.85 -6.71 -4.31
N ILE A 122 -14.65 -6.51 -3.02
CA ILE A 122 -13.34 -6.65 -2.37
C ILE A 122 -13.30 -7.98 -1.63
N THR A 123 -12.53 -8.92 -2.11
CA THR A 123 -12.48 -10.29 -1.57
C THR A 123 -11.08 -10.68 -1.14
N GLY A 124 -10.95 -11.76 -0.36
CA GLY A 124 -9.61 -12.28 -0.02
C GLY A 124 -8.91 -12.91 -1.23
N TRP A 125 -9.67 -13.70 -2.00
CA TRP A 125 -9.13 -14.62 -3.01
C TRP A 125 -9.73 -14.40 -4.41
N GLY A 126 -10.25 -13.22 -4.70
CA GLY A 126 -11.00 -12.99 -5.94
C GLY A 126 -12.39 -13.62 -5.94
N THR A 127 -13.14 -13.38 -7.01
CA THR A 127 -14.49 -13.96 -7.19
C THR A 127 -14.49 -15.25 -8.00
N ARG A 128 -13.35 -15.61 -8.60
CA ARG A 128 -13.13 -16.79 -9.47
C ARG A 128 -11.89 -17.56 -9.00
N GLY A 129 -11.71 -18.72 -9.60
CA GLY A 129 -10.56 -19.56 -9.31
C GLY A 129 -10.77 -20.49 -8.10
N PRO A 130 -9.77 -21.35 -7.82
CA PRO A 130 -9.93 -22.46 -6.89
C PRO A 130 -10.06 -22.01 -5.42
N TRP A 131 -9.67 -20.78 -5.09
CA TRP A 131 -9.64 -20.28 -3.72
C TRP A 131 -10.77 -19.30 -3.38
N SER A 132 -11.61 -18.91 -4.34
CA SER A 132 -12.63 -17.88 -4.19
C SER A 132 -13.64 -18.16 -3.05
N HIS A 133 -13.84 -19.42 -2.69
CA HIS A 133 -14.73 -19.86 -1.61
C HIS A 133 -14.11 -19.72 -0.21
N ARG A 134 -12.78 -19.53 -0.08
CA ARG A 134 -12.06 -19.50 1.20
C ARG A 134 -12.36 -18.24 2.01
N LYS A 135 -12.18 -18.31 3.31
CA LYS A 135 -12.20 -17.12 4.18
C LYS A 135 -11.04 -16.19 3.87
N GLY A 136 -11.33 -14.90 3.69
CA GLY A 136 -10.35 -13.89 3.27
C GLY A 136 -9.76 -13.11 4.45
N TYR A 137 -9.30 -13.79 5.52
CA TYR A 137 -8.58 -13.12 6.59
C TYR A 137 -7.18 -12.71 6.12
N GLU A 138 -6.72 -11.53 6.53
CA GLU A 138 -5.40 -10.96 6.21
C GLU A 138 -4.28 -12.00 6.36
N ALA A 139 -4.19 -12.64 7.52
CA ALA A 139 -3.11 -13.57 7.82
C ALA A 139 -3.10 -14.83 6.94
N LEU A 140 -4.27 -15.30 6.47
CA LEU A 140 -4.33 -16.42 5.53
C LEU A 140 -3.70 -16.05 4.19
N ILE A 141 -3.92 -14.81 3.74
CA ILE A 141 -3.33 -14.28 2.51
C ILE A 141 -1.81 -14.17 2.67
N LEU A 142 -1.35 -13.54 3.75
CA LEU A 142 0.08 -13.36 4.02
C LEU A 142 0.81 -14.71 4.21
N ALA A 143 0.15 -15.69 4.81
CA ALA A 143 0.68 -17.04 4.99
C ALA A 143 0.83 -17.78 3.65
N LYS A 144 -0.24 -17.77 2.81
CA LYS A 144 -0.26 -18.49 1.54
C LYS A 144 0.64 -17.83 0.50
N SER A 145 0.78 -16.49 0.51
CA SER A 145 1.64 -15.75 -0.43
C SER A 145 3.13 -15.80 -0.10
N GLY A 146 3.54 -16.32 1.09
CA GLY A 146 4.95 -16.36 1.49
C GLY A 146 5.45 -15.14 2.28
N VAL A 147 4.60 -14.14 2.53
CA VAL A 147 4.99 -12.94 3.30
C VAL A 147 5.42 -13.29 4.73
N LEU A 148 4.72 -14.21 5.40
CA LEU A 148 5.11 -14.61 6.76
C LEU A 148 6.48 -15.30 6.80
N HIS A 149 6.83 -16.05 5.76
CA HIS A 149 8.18 -16.60 5.63
C HIS A 149 9.23 -15.51 5.44
N SER A 150 8.97 -14.55 4.59
CA SER A 150 9.89 -13.41 4.37
C SER A 150 10.14 -12.60 5.64
N LYS A 151 9.24 -12.64 6.62
CA LYS A 151 9.36 -11.96 7.93
C LYS A 151 10.12 -12.78 9.00
N HIS A 152 10.71 -13.93 8.67
CA HIS A 152 11.41 -14.80 9.62
C HIS A 152 12.44 -14.07 10.51
N GLN A 153 13.06 -12.98 10.03
CA GLN A 153 14.01 -12.20 10.83
C GLN A 153 13.39 -11.46 12.03
N LEU A 154 12.07 -11.44 12.17
CA LEU A 154 11.42 -11.02 13.42
C LEU A 154 11.66 -12.02 14.54
N THR A 155 11.86 -13.30 14.21
CA THR A 155 12.18 -14.38 15.13
C THR A 155 13.70 -14.61 15.25
N ALA A 156 14.12 -15.48 16.16
CA ALA A 156 15.51 -15.88 16.32
C ALA A 156 15.95 -17.01 15.36
N GLY A 157 15.05 -17.51 14.50
CA GLY A 157 15.29 -18.67 13.64
C GLY A 157 14.69 -18.49 12.25
N PRO A 158 14.69 -19.55 11.43
CA PRO A 158 14.17 -19.53 10.07
C PRO A 158 12.65 -19.64 9.98
N ASP A 159 11.96 -19.76 11.10
CA ASP A 159 10.52 -19.95 11.16
C ASP A 159 9.78 -18.71 10.68
N PRO A 160 8.64 -18.87 9.98
CA PRO A 160 7.82 -17.74 9.56
C PRO A 160 7.34 -16.94 10.78
N ALA A 161 7.12 -15.63 10.56
CA ALA A 161 6.68 -14.72 11.61
C ALA A 161 5.37 -14.02 11.20
N TYR A 162 4.42 -14.02 12.14
CA TYR A 162 3.17 -13.29 12.00
C TYR A 162 3.39 -11.77 12.13
N VAL A 163 2.68 -11.01 11.34
CA VAL A 163 2.69 -9.54 11.35
C VAL A 163 1.28 -8.98 11.43
N THR A 164 1.18 -7.76 11.95
CA THR A 164 -0.10 -7.10 12.21
C THR A 164 -0.38 -5.89 11.31
N THR A 165 0.58 -5.46 10.53
CA THR A 165 0.37 -4.41 9.53
C THR A 165 -0.58 -4.93 8.44
N PRO A 166 -1.67 -4.18 8.11
CA PRO A 166 -2.69 -4.67 7.20
C PRO A 166 -2.29 -4.47 5.72
N TYR A 167 -1.23 -5.13 5.29
CA TYR A 167 -0.66 -4.98 3.94
C TYR A 167 -1.69 -5.28 2.84
N ALA A 168 -2.24 -6.49 2.85
CA ALA A 168 -3.16 -6.94 1.83
C ALA A 168 -4.47 -6.14 1.85
N SER A 169 -4.99 -5.84 3.04
CA SER A 169 -6.21 -5.04 3.22
C SER A 169 -6.04 -3.61 2.68
N PHE A 170 -4.94 -2.93 3.00
CA PHE A 170 -4.71 -1.58 2.49
C PHE A 170 -4.53 -1.57 0.97
N ALA A 171 -3.79 -2.53 0.42
CA ALA A 171 -3.60 -2.62 -1.02
C ALA A 171 -4.92 -2.89 -1.75
N ALA A 172 -5.73 -3.83 -1.28
CA ALA A 172 -7.04 -4.10 -1.87
C ALA A 172 -8.01 -2.91 -1.74
N ALA A 173 -7.93 -2.15 -0.64
CA ALA A 173 -8.71 -0.93 -0.47
C ALA A 173 -8.33 0.14 -1.51
N GLN A 174 -7.04 0.41 -1.69
CA GLN A 174 -6.58 1.38 -2.68
C GLN A 174 -6.85 0.89 -4.12
N ALA A 175 -6.67 -0.39 -4.41
CA ALA A 175 -7.06 -0.98 -5.68
C ALA A 175 -8.56 -0.77 -5.94
N ALA A 176 -9.43 -1.03 -4.97
CA ALA A 176 -10.86 -0.80 -5.12
C ALA A 176 -11.19 0.68 -5.39
N VAL A 177 -10.55 1.62 -4.68
CA VAL A 177 -10.69 3.07 -4.96
C VAL A 177 -10.30 3.39 -6.40
N GLN A 178 -9.16 2.89 -6.86
CA GLN A 178 -8.67 3.11 -8.21
C GLN A 178 -9.62 2.52 -9.25
N GLY A 179 -10.08 1.29 -9.03
CA GLY A 179 -11.04 0.64 -9.90
C GLY A 179 -12.39 1.34 -9.96
N ILE A 180 -12.90 1.84 -8.82
CA ILE A 180 -14.13 2.64 -8.74
C ILE A 180 -13.98 3.93 -9.55
N LEU A 181 -12.91 4.70 -9.32
CA LEU A 181 -12.68 5.97 -10.04
C LEU A 181 -12.52 5.73 -11.55
N ALA A 182 -11.81 4.69 -11.95
CA ALA A 182 -11.65 4.31 -13.35
C ALA A 182 -12.99 3.89 -13.98
N ALA A 183 -13.81 3.12 -13.27
CA ALA A 183 -15.14 2.72 -13.74
C ALA A 183 -16.13 3.90 -13.82
N LEU A 184 -16.02 4.87 -12.90
CA LEU A 184 -16.80 6.11 -12.96
C LEU A 184 -16.39 6.98 -14.16
N LEU A 185 -15.08 7.07 -14.48
CA LEU A 185 -14.57 7.75 -15.66
C LEU A 185 -15.09 7.08 -16.95
N GLU A 186 -15.04 5.76 -17.03
CA GLU A 186 -15.55 5.00 -18.17
C GLU A 186 -17.06 5.19 -18.34
N ARG A 187 -17.81 5.22 -17.21
CA ARG A 187 -19.26 5.44 -17.20
C ARG A 187 -19.69 6.78 -17.80
N GLU A 188 -18.88 7.83 -17.69
CA GLU A 188 -19.17 9.13 -18.32
C GLU A 188 -19.29 9.00 -19.84
N GLY A 189 -18.49 8.14 -20.47
CA GLY A 189 -18.54 7.86 -21.90
C GLY A 189 -19.61 6.85 -22.29
N SER A 190 -19.73 5.74 -21.55
CA SER A 190 -20.63 4.62 -21.88
C SER A 190 -22.06 4.81 -21.37
N GLY A 191 -22.24 5.57 -20.29
CA GLY A 191 -23.49 5.65 -19.56
C GLY A 191 -23.80 4.44 -18.67
N LEU A 192 -22.92 3.42 -18.64
CA LEU A 192 -23.14 2.15 -17.96
C LEU A 192 -22.17 1.96 -16.80
N GLY A 193 -22.66 1.43 -15.70
CA GLY A 193 -21.82 0.93 -14.60
C GLY A 193 -21.19 -0.42 -14.92
N GLN A 194 -20.40 -0.92 -13.99
CA GLN A 194 -19.76 -2.24 -14.09
C GLN A 194 -19.32 -2.75 -12.73
N VAL A 195 -19.03 -4.05 -12.64
CA VAL A 195 -18.39 -4.62 -11.46
C VAL A 195 -16.88 -4.43 -11.55
N VAL A 196 -16.31 -4.00 -10.44
CA VAL A 196 -14.87 -3.88 -10.18
C VAL A 196 -14.52 -4.92 -9.14
N GLU A 197 -13.59 -5.79 -9.44
CA GLU A 197 -13.05 -6.77 -8.49
C GLU A 197 -11.66 -6.33 -8.04
N ALA A 198 -11.44 -6.33 -6.73
CA ALA A 198 -10.13 -6.19 -6.09
C ALA A 198 -9.96 -7.30 -5.06
N ASP A 199 -8.78 -7.86 -4.95
CA ASP A 199 -8.51 -8.93 -3.99
C ASP A 199 -7.23 -8.71 -3.21
N LEU A 200 -7.18 -9.33 -2.01
CA LEU A 200 -6.06 -9.18 -1.10
C LEU A 200 -4.79 -9.85 -1.63
N VAL A 201 -4.92 -10.97 -2.35
CA VAL A 201 -3.78 -11.72 -2.89
C VAL A 201 -3.00 -10.89 -3.89
N THR A 202 -3.69 -10.36 -4.91
CA THR A 202 -3.04 -9.49 -5.91
C THR A 202 -2.46 -8.24 -5.26
N GLY A 203 -3.18 -7.69 -4.26
CA GLY A 203 -2.74 -6.52 -3.50
C GLY A 203 -1.38 -6.70 -2.81
N VAL A 204 -1.10 -7.88 -2.27
CA VAL A 204 0.21 -8.18 -1.64
C VAL A 204 1.37 -7.93 -2.60
N GLY A 205 1.22 -8.29 -3.86
CA GLY A 205 2.26 -8.11 -4.86
C GLY A 205 2.65 -6.64 -5.12
N ALA A 206 1.79 -5.66 -4.77
CA ALA A 206 2.10 -4.24 -4.96
C ALA A 206 3.26 -3.74 -4.09
N TYR A 207 3.59 -4.43 -3.00
CA TYR A 207 4.65 -4.03 -2.07
C TYR A 207 6.05 -4.39 -2.52
N ASP A 208 6.20 -5.30 -3.46
CA ASP A 208 7.50 -5.69 -4.00
C ASP A 208 7.99 -4.69 -5.07
N PRO A 209 9.10 -3.96 -4.87
CA PRO A 209 9.63 -3.05 -5.88
C PRO A 209 10.47 -3.76 -6.96
N TYR A 210 11.14 -4.88 -6.66
CA TYR A 210 12.13 -5.48 -7.57
C TYR A 210 12.35 -6.99 -7.41
N ASN A 211 11.91 -7.62 -6.31
CA ASN A 211 12.21 -9.03 -6.04
C ASN A 211 11.55 -9.96 -7.05
N TRP A 212 10.40 -9.58 -7.62
CA TRP A 212 9.75 -10.35 -8.68
C TRP A 212 10.71 -10.67 -9.83
N PHE A 213 11.37 -9.66 -10.37
CA PHE A 213 12.32 -9.84 -11.47
C PHE A 213 13.66 -10.42 -11.02
N TYR A 214 14.05 -10.15 -9.78
CA TYR A 214 15.21 -10.80 -9.18
C TYR A 214 15.01 -12.31 -9.08
N GLU A 215 13.89 -12.77 -8.55
CA GLU A 215 13.55 -14.20 -8.47
C GLU A 215 13.37 -14.83 -9.86
N LEU A 216 12.84 -14.10 -10.84
CA LEU A 216 12.76 -14.52 -12.23
C LEU A 216 14.16 -14.82 -12.80
N VAL A 217 15.12 -13.93 -12.57
CA VAL A 217 16.51 -14.10 -13.05
C VAL A 217 17.19 -15.29 -12.36
N LEU A 218 17.04 -15.41 -11.04
CA LEU A 218 17.59 -16.55 -10.29
C LEU A 218 17.00 -17.88 -10.75
N GLY A 219 15.70 -17.91 -11.06
CA GLY A 219 15.04 -19.11 -11.57
C GLY A 219 15.49 -19.50 -12.98
N ARG A 220 15.75 -18.51 -13.84
CA ARG A 220 16.19 -18.74 -15.24
C ARG A 220 17.66 -19.07 -15.37
N TYR A 221 18.51 -18.46 -14.52
CA TYR A 221 19.96 -18.52 -14.65
C TYR A 221 20.66 -18.88 -13.32
N PRO A 222 20.29 -20.01 -12.68
CA PRO A 222 20.77 -20.38 -11.34
C PRO A 222 22.28 -20.61 -11.28
N GLU A 223 22.92 -20.93 -12.40
CA GLU A 223 24.37 -21.14 -12.47
C GLU A 223 25.15 -19.81 -12.61
N ALA A 224 24.52 -18.77 -13.15
CA ALA A 224 25.15 -17.47 -13.39
C ALA A 224 24.93 -16.47 -12.24
N PHE A 225 23.84 -16.60 -11.52
CA PHE A 225 23.47 -15.69 -10.45
C PHE A 225 23.16 -16.44 -9.17
N GLN A 226 23.68 -15.92 -8.05
CA GLN A 226 23.42 -16.46 -6.72
C GLN A 226 22.52 -15.51 -5.95
N PRO A 227 21.67 -16.02 -5.05
CA PRO A 227 20.88 -15.18 -4.16
C PRO A 227 21.78 -14.23 -3.37
N THR A 228 21.31 -12.99 -3.19
CA THR A 228 21.96 -12.07 -2.26
C THR A 228 21.93 -12.68 -0.87
N GLY A 229 23.06 -12.69 -0.17
CA GLY A 229 23.11 -13.20 1.20
C GLY A 229 22.14 -12.49 2.13
N ALA A 230 21.71 -13.18 3.17
CA ALA A 230 20.82 -12.62 4.17
C ALA A 230 21.42 -11.33 4.77
N ALA A 231 20.55 -10.37 5.07
CA ALA A 231 20.96 -9.11 5.69
C ALA A 231 21.64 -9.32 7.05
N TYR A 232 21.16 -10.30 7.78
CA TYR A 232 21.71 -10.77 9.05
C TYR A 232 21.93 -12.30 9.00
N ASP A 233 23.00 -12.77 9.64
CA ASP A 233 23.22 -14.21 9.80
C ASP A 233 22.36 -14.82 10.92
N ASP A 234 22.49 -16.13 11.14
CA ASP A 234 21.75 -16.88 12.16
C ASP A 234 22.02 -16.40 13.61
N GLN A 235 23.12 -15.65 13.81
CA GLN A 235 23.46 -15.02 15.09
C GLN A 235 22.95 -13.57 15.17
N GLY A 236 22.20 -13.09 14.16
CA GLY A 236 21.69 -11.72 14.09
C GLY A 236 22.76 -10.66 13.74
N ARG A 237 23.94 -11.08 13.24
CA ARG A 237 25.00 -10.16 12.87
C ARG A 237 24.81 -9.64 11.44
N PRO A 238 25.01 -8.33 11.19
CA PRO A 238 24.82 -7.74 9.85
C PRO A 238 25.84 -8.29 8.85
N GLN A 239 25.37 -8.59 7.64
CA GLN A 239 26.18 -9.27 6.63
C GLN A 239 26.33 -8.49 5.32
N THR A 240 25.57 -7.44 5.07
CA THR A 240 25.62 -6.71 3.80
C THR A 240 25.97 -5.24 3.99
N LYS A 241 26.48 -4.59 2.92
CA LYS A 241 26.75 -3.15 2.92
C LYS A 241 25.53 -2.30 3.24
N LEU A 242 24.35 -2.85 3.01
CA LEU A 242 23.10 -2.15 3.24
C LEU A 242 22.87 -1.82 4.72
N GLN A 243 23.34 -2.70 5.63
CA GLN A 243 23.26 -2.46 7.08
C GLN A 243 24.13 -1.31 7.56
N TYR A 244 25.13 -0.87 6.80
CA TYR A 244 25.88 0.34 7.09
C TYR A 244 25.18 1.58 6.54
N ALA A 245 24.72 1.50 5.29
CA ALA A 245 24.06 2.60 4.62
C ALA A 245 22.67 2.89 5.20
N MET A 246 21.99 1.85 5.66
CA MET A 246 20.67 1.91 6.32
C MET A 246 20.78 1.49 7.78
N LEU A 247 21.76 2.06 8.50
CA LEU A 247 22.03 1.72 9.88
C LEU A 247 20.79 1.94 10.76
N ILE A 248 20.53 0.96 11.62
CA ILE A 248 19.58 1.07 12.73
C ILE A 248 20.37 1.06 14.02
N ALA A 249 20.30 2.14 14.79
CA ALA A 249 21.07 2.30 15.99
C ALA A 249 20.31 3.11 17.04
N ALA A 250 20.61 2.85 18.32
CA ALA A 250 20.05 3.57 19.45
C ALA A 250 20.97 4.73 19.86
N THR A 251 20.39 5.87 20.18
CA THR A 251 21.07 7.05 20.75
C THR A 251 21.45 6.83 22.21
N ALA A 252 22.23 7.72 22.79
CA ALA A 252 22.64 7.69 24.21
C ALA A 252 21.43 7.66 25.18
N ASP A 253 20.34 8.34 24.82
CA ASP A 253 19.10 8.38 25.59
C ASP A 253 18.11 7.27 25.18
N GLY A 254 18.56 6.33 24.33
CA GLY A 254 17.85 5.10 24.00
C GLY A 254 16.76 5.24 22.94
N THR A 255 16.76 6.30 22.15
CA THR A 255 15.86 6.44 21.00
C THR A 255 16.43 5.70 19.78
N TRP A 256 15.61 4.92 19.09
CA TRP A 256 16.02 4.25 17.88
C TRP A 256 15.96 5.17 16.67
N LEU A 257 17.02 5.15 15.86
CA LEU A 257 17.14 5.90 14.61
C LEU A 257 17.36 4.96 13.42
N GLN A 258 16.69 5.26 12.31
CA GLN A 258 16.90 4.69 10.99
C GLN A 258 17.70 5.69 10.15
N PHE A 259 18.93 5.39 9.83
CA PHE A 259 19.74 6.16 8.88
C PHE A 259 19.48 5.67 7.44
N ALA A 260 19.74 6.52 6.45
CA ALA A 260 19.58 6.19 5.04
C ALA A 260 20.62 6.92 4.18
N GLN A 261 21.85 6.41 4.19
CA GLN A 261 23.05 7.02 3.60
C GLN A 261 23.56 6.20 2.40
N THR A 262 22.65 5.91 1.46
CA THR A 262 22.90 4.96 0.38
C THR A 262 23.76 5.51 -0.77
N ALA A 263 23.72 6.83 -1.02
CA ALA A 263 24.55 7.45 -2.03
C ALA A 263 26.00 7.65 -1.55
N PRO A 264 27.02 7.51 -2.42
CA PRO A 264 28.43 7.64 -2.00
C PRO A 264 28.75 8.93 -1.23
N ARG A 265 28.22 10.07 -1.68
CA ARG A 265 28.40 11.36 -1.00
C ARG A 265 27.79 11.36 0.42
N LEU A 266 26.61 10.76 0.57
CA LEU A 266 25.93 10.67 1.86
C LEU A 266 26.66 9.71 2.80
N MET A 267 27.18 8.59 2.28
CA MET A 267 27.99 7.64 3.04
C MET A 267 29.28 8.30 3.55
N GLN A 268 29.96 9.08 2.71
CA GLN A 268 31.17 9.79 3.13
C GLN A 268 30.85 10.80 4.24
N ALA A 269 29.85 11.65 4.06
CA ALA A 269 29.41 12.60 5.08
C ALA A 269 29.03 11.90 6.40
N TRP A 270 28.44 10.72 6.32
CA TRP A 270 28.09 9.90 7.47
C TRP A 270 29.32 9.39 8.24
N LEU A 271 30.32 8.86 7.53
CA LEU A 271 31.58 8.39 8.11
C LEU A 271 32.37 9.53 8.74
N ASP A 272 32.38 10.70 8.09
CA ASP A 272 33.00 11.91 8.61
C ASP A 272 32.35 12.36 9.93
N GLU A 273 31.03 12.36 9.97
CA GLU A 273 30.25 12.73 11.15
C GLU A 273 30.43 11.76 12.33
N LEU A 274 30.56 10.46 12.03
CA LEU A 274 30.91 9.44 13.03
C LEU A 274 32.37 9.48 13.47
N GLY A 275 33.27 10.26 12.78
CA GLY A 275 34.68 10.26 13.03
C GLY A 275 35.39 8.97 12.63
N LEU A 276 34.81 8.19 11.69
CA LEU A 276 35.32 6.89 11.25
C LEU A 276 36.10 6.93 9.93
N SER A 277 36.04 8.04 9.18
CA SER A 277 36.69 8.15 7.86
C SER A 277 38.22 7.88 7.91
N ALA A 278 38.89 8.36 8.95
CA ALA A 278 40.31 8.15 9.10
C ALA A 278 40.70 6.68 9.36
N GLU A 279 39.81 5.89 9.94
CA GLU A 279 40.04 4.46 10.20
C GLU A 279 40.11 3.64 8.93
N LEU A 280 39.43 4.07 7.86
CA LEU A 280 39.44 3.39 6.56
C LEU A 280 40.81 3.39 5.88
N ALA A 281 41.77 4.19 6.39
CA ALA A 281 43.16 4.15 5.93
C ALA A 281 43.93 2.89 6.45
N ASP A 282 43.42 2.19 7.43
CA ASP A 282 43.99 0.93 7.93
C ASP A 282 43.66 -0.20 6.95
N PRO A 283 44.68 -0.93 6.44
CA PRO A 283 44.47 -2.06 5.53
C PRO A 283 43.52 -3.14 6.04
N LYS A 284 43.25 -3.19 7.34
CA LYS A 284 42.23 -4.08 7.93
C LYS A 284 40.84 -3.88 7.30
N TRP A 285 40.54 -2.65 6.85
CA TRP A 285 39.23 -2.25 6.30
C TRP A 285 39.21 -2.21 4.78
N ASP A 286 40.24 -2.78 4.12
CA ASP A 286 40.25 -2.86 2.67
C ASP A 286 39.02 -3.61 2.16
N GLY A 287 38.39 -3.03 1.14
CA GLY A 287 37.17 -3.57 0.57
C GLY A 287 35.88 -2.97 1.13
N PHE A 288 35.94 -2.04 2.12
CA PHE A 288 34.75 -1.34 2.58
C PHE A 288 33.99 -0.68 1.40
N PRO A 289 32.66 -0.74 1.34
CA PRO A 289 31.71 -1.31 2.33
C PRO A 289 31.46 -2.83 2.21
N MET A 290 32.13 -3.52 1.30
CA MET A 290 32.02 -4.98 1.08
C MET A 290 33.15 -5.71 1.80
N LEU A 291 33.23 -5.56 3.13
CA LEU A 291 34.27 -6.21 3.94
C LEU A 291 34.25 -7.74 3.76
N PRO A 292 35.44 -8.38 3.62
CA PRO A 292 35.55 -9.75 3.14
C PRO A 292 35.00 -10.82 4.10
N THR A 293 35.08 -10.60 5.41
CA THR A 293 34.66 -11.61 6.38
C THR A 293 33.46 -11.15 7.24
N PRO A 294 32.61 -12.10 7.70
CA PRO A 294 31.52 -11.78 8.64
C PRO A 294 31.99 -11.06 9.92
N GLU A 295 33.17 -11.43 10.45
CA GLU A 295 33.74 -10.85 11.66
C GLU A 295 34.08 -9.36 11.44
N LEU A 296 34.71 -9.02 10.32
CA LEU A 296 35.05 -7.65 9.97
C LEU A 296 33.78 -6.82 9.73
N ARG A 297 32.79 -7.40 9.04
CA ARG A 297 31.49 -6.73 8.86
C ARG A 297 30.83 -6.40 10.18
N PHE A 298 30.81 -7.35 11.10
CA PHE A 298 30.23 -7.16 12.43
C PHE A 298 31.03 -6.18 13.30
N GLU A 299 32.37 -6.24 13.23
CA GLU A 299 33.22 -5.31 13.97
C GLU A 299 32.98 -3.85 13.51
N TRP A 300 32.92 -3.62 12.20
CA TRP A 300 32.66 -2.29 11.66
C TRP A 300 31.29 -1.78 12.05
N TRP A 301 30.25 -2.62 11.94
CA TRP A 301 28.91 -2.28 12.38
C TRP A 301 28.88 -1.88 13.85
N ASN A 302 29.57 -2.63 14.72
CA ASN A 302 29.68 -2.30 16.14
C ASN A 302 30.35 -0.93 16.39
N LYS A 303 31.36 -0.55 15.60
CA LYS A 303 31.95 0.79 15.68
C LYS A 303 30.93 1.86 15.35
N MET A 304 30.14 1.66 14.27
CA MET A 304 29.14 2.64 13.87
C MET A 304 28.04 2.80 14.92
N ILE A 305 27.48 1.71 15.45
CA ILE A 305 26.42 1.82 16.48
C ILE A 305 26.96 2.43 17.79
N ALA A 306 28.21 2.13 18.17
CA ALA A 306 28.83 2.75 19.34
C ALA A 306 28.92 4.28 19.16
N LYS A 307 29.32 4.75 17.98
CA LYS A 307 29.39 6.17 17.67
C LYS A 307 28.03 6.86 17.67
N VAL A 308 26.97 6.19 17.19
CA VAL A 308 25.62 6.73 17.30
C VAL A 308 25.20 6.85 18.77
N GLY A 309 25.51 5.85 19.58
CA GLY A 309 25.20 5.81 21.01
C GLY A 309 25.99 6.80 21.89
N GLU A 310 26.99 7.55 21.36
CA GLU A 310 27.68 8.62 22.07
C GLU A 310 26.86 9.92 22.19
N ARG A 311 25.77 10.07 21.37
CA ARG A 311 24.95 11.28 21.30
C ARG A 311 23.48 10.97 21.64
N THR A 312 22.81 11.93 22.25
CA THR A 312 21.36 11.95 22.48
C THR A 312 20.59 12.20 21.20
N LEU A 313 19.27 11.97 21.20
CA LEU A 313 18.40 12.33 20.09
C LEU A 313 18.49 13.83 19.76
N GLN A 314 18.50 14.68 20.77
CA GLN A 314 18.60 16.13 20.56
C GLN A 314 19.91 16.52 19.85
N GLU A 315 21.06 15.99 20.27
CA GLU A 315 22.34 16.24 19.62
C GLU A 315 22.35 15.74 18.17
N TRP A 316 21.70 14.59 17.87
CA TRP A 316 21.52 14.12 16.49
C TRP A 316 20.61 15.03 15.67
N GLN A 317 19.56 15.58 16.25
CA GLN A 317 18.68 16.54 15.56
C GLN A 317 19.43 17.83 15.20
N GLU A 318 20.36 18.28 16.04
CA GLU A 318 21.26 19.42 15.73
C GLU A 318 22.21 19.09 14.56
N VAL A 319 22.77 17.88 14.52
CA VAL A 319 23.53 17.38 13.35
C VAL A 319 22.68 17.39 12.08
N PHE A 320 21.47 16.83 12.13
CA PHE A 320 20.58 16.79 10.97
C PHE A 320 20.12 18.18 10.50
N ALA A 321 20.09 19.16 11.39
CA ALA A 321 19.80 20.55 11.03
C ALA A 321 21.01 21.24 10.38
N GLY A 322 22.22 20.94 10.85
CA GLY A 322 23.47 21.56 10.40
C GLY A 322 24.09 20.90 9.17
N ASN A 323 23.89 19.61 8.99
CA ASN A 323 24.48 18.83 7.88
C ASN A 323 23.38 18.23 6.99
N PRO A 324 23.14 18.78 5.78
CA PRO A 324 22.07 18.30 4.89
C PRO A 324 22.35 16.92 4.29
N ASP A 325 23.57 16.40 4.42
CA ASP A 325 24.02 15.13 3.89
C ASP A 325 23.95 13.99 4.92
N VAL A 326 23.66 14.31 6.18
CA VAL A 326 23.42 13.32 7.25
C VAL A 326 21.99 13.42 7.72
N PHE A 327 21.27 12.32 7.66
CA PHE A 327 19.88 12.26 8.10
C PHE A 327 19.55 10.90 8.68
N GLY A 328 18.87 10.92 9.83
CA GLY A 328 18.28 9.77 10.47
C GLY A 328 16.85 10.07 10.92
N GLU A 329 15.97 9.07 10.83
CA GLU A 329 14.58 9.19 11.23
C GLU A 329 14.31 8.36 12.49
N GLN A 330 13.54 8.93 13.41
CA GLN A 330 13.15 8.27 14.64
C GLN A 330 12.13 7.17 14.37
N PHE A 331 12.33 6.00 14.98
CA PHE A 331 11.29 4.98 15.03
C PHE A 331 10.17 5.41 15.97
N ARG A 332 8.95 5.43 15.46
CA ARG A 332 7.72 5.79 16.19
C ARG A 332 6.74 4.64 16.20
N SER A 333 5.97 4.53 17.26
CA SER A 333 4.74 3.74 17.26
C SER A 333 3.67 4.40 16.37
N PRO A 334 2.59 3.70 15.99
CA PRO A 334 1.51 4.31 15.23
C PRO A 334 0.90 5.56 15.89
N ASP A 335 0.78 5.57 17.21
CA ASP A 335 0.27 6.73 17.95
C ASP A 335 1.27 7.91 17.93
N GLU A 336 2.56 7.65 18.16
CA GLU A 336 3.63 8.65 18.11
C GLU A 336 3.86 9.19 16.69
N ALA A 337 3.54 8.42 15.67
CA ALA A 337 3.64 8.89 14.28
C ALA A 337 2.78 10.14 14.03
N LEU A 338 1.65 10.27 14.72
CA LEU A 338 0.78 11.45 14.61
C LEU A 338 1.45 12.72 15.17
N ASP A 339 2.52 12.61 15.98
CA ASP A 339 3.31 13.73 16.47
C ASP A 339 4.47 14.09 15.53
N HIS A 340 4.61 13.42 14.39
CA HIS A 340 5.69 13.70 13.45
C HIS A 340 5.59 15.16 12.96
N PRO A 341 6.68 15.96 13.07
CA PRO A 341 6.65 17.40 12.80
C PRO A 341 6.12 17.75 11.40
N GLN A 342 6.41 16.94 10.40
CA GLN A 342 5.93 17.17 9.03
C GLN A 342 4.42 16.92 8.91
N LEU A 343 3.89 15.86 9.53
CA LEU A 343 2.44 15.59 9.51
C LEU A 343 1.65 16.70 10.20
N VAL A 344 2.20 17.21 11.32
CA VAL A 344 1.60 18.33 12.05
C VAL A 344 1.64 19.61 11.22
N HIS A 345 2.79 19.90 10.58
CA HIS A 345 2.98 21.06 9.72
C HIS A 345 1.98 21.09 8.56
N GLU A 346 1.78 19.95 7.88
CA GLU A 346 0.88 19.84 6.73
C GLU A 346 -0.60 19.69 7.12
N GLY A 347 -0.95 19.69 8.41
CA GLY A 347 -2.34 19.43 8.84
C GLY A 347 -2.83 18.03 8.50
N ARG A 348 -1.91 17.05 8.41
CA ARG A 348 -2.24 15.63 8.15
C ARG A 348 -2.70 14.88 9.40
N VAL A 349 -2.82 15.57 10.51
CA VAL A 349 -3.39 15.07 11.76
C VAL A 349 -4.54 15.96 12.17
N VAL A 350 -5.70 15.36 12.47
CA VAL A 350 -6.89 16.07 12.90
C VAL A 350 -7.41 15.51 14.22
N VAL A 351 -8.09 16.38 14.96
CA VAL A 351 -8.88 16.00 16.13
C VAL A 351 -10.34 16.28 15.82
N VAL A 352 -11.17 15.26 15.95
CA VAL A 352 -12.61 15.33 15.70
C VAL A 352 -13.33 15.11 17.02
N ASP A 353 -14.16 16.07 17.42
CA ASP A 353 -14.97 15.93 18.63
C ASP A 353 -16.10 14.91 18.39
N ASP A 354 -16.13 13.87 19.20
CA ASP A 354 -17.18 12.85 19.21
C ASP A 354 -17.94 12.93 20.54
N PRO A 355 -19.29 12.98 20.51
CA PRO A 355 -20.09 13.17 21.74
C PRO A 355 -20.01 12.00 22.71
N ASP A 356 -19.60 10.81 22.27
CA ASP A 356 -19.51 9.61 23.10
C ASP A 356 -18.07 9.26 23.50
N LEU A 357 -17.09 9.60 22.66
CA LEU A 357 -15.69 9.26 22.82
C LEU A 357 -14.81 10.43 23.23
N GLY A 358 -15.35 11.67 23.18
CA GLY A 358 -14.54 12.86 23.32
C GLY A 358 -13.68 13.16 22.10
N PRO A 359 -12.53 13.83 22.26
CA PRO A 359 -11.61 14.14 21.16
C PRO A 359 -11.02 12.87 20.53
N VAL A 360 -11.29 12.64 19.25
CA VAL A 360 -10.70 11.53 18.47
C VAL A 360 -9.59 12.09 17.60
N ARG A 361 -8.35 11.73 17.88
CA ARG A 361 -7.17 12.10 17.11
C ARG A 361 -6.88 11.05 16.05
N GLN A 362 -6.65 11.47 14.79
CA GLN A 362 -6.51 10.55 13.67
C GLN A 362 -5.81 11.21 12.48
N PRO A 363 -5.32 10.45 11.48
CA PRO A 363 -4.85 11.03 10.22
C PRO A 363 -5.97 11.80 9.51
N SER A 364 -5.64 12.88 8.77
CA SER A 364 -6.58 13.58 7.90
C SER A 364 -6.84 12.83 6.59
N THR A 365 -7.17 13.48 5.47
CA THR A 365 -7.35 12.81 4.17
C THR A 365 -6.00 12.33 3.61
N LEU A 366 -5.97 11.20 2.90
CA LEU A 366 -4.76 10.67 2.26
C LEU A 366 -4.21 11.67 1.25
N VAL A 367 -5.07 12.21 0.40
CA VAL A 367 -4.74 13.24 -0.60
C VAL A 367 -5.05 14.60 -0.03
N HIS A 368 -4.14 15.54 -0.17
CA HIS A 368 -4.35 16.97 0.08
C HIS A 368 -4.36 17.72 -1.24
N ALA A 369 -5.05 18.86 -1.28
CA ALA A 369 -5.02 19.80 -2.39
C ALA A 369 -4.94 21.23 -1.84
N ALA A 370 -4.22 22.12 -2.52
CA ALA A 370 -4.01 23.50 -2.08
C ALA A 370 -3.53 23.61 -0.62
N GLY A 371 -2.61 22.70 -0.20
CA GLY A 371 -2.02 22.68 1.13
C GLY A 371 -2.95 22.23 2.27
N ARG A 372 -4.11 21.64 1.99
CA ARG A 372 -5.11 21.28 3.01
C ARG A 372 -5.83 19.96 2.67
N PRO A 373 -6.54 19.34 3.65
CA PRO A 373 -7.40 18.19 3.41
C PRO A 373 -8.46 18.46 2.33
N LEU A 374 -8.87 17.43 1.59
CA LEU A 374 -9.88 17.55 0.55
C LEU A 374 -11.25 18.03 1.07
N THR A 375 -11.60 17.56 2.27
CA THR A 375 -12.88 17.91 2.94
C THR A 375 -12.67 18.03 4.44
N ARG A 376 -13.66 18.59 5.12
CA ARG A 376 -13.72 18.56 6.58
C ARG A 376 -14.00 17.14 7.07
N ILE A 377 -13.11 16.60 7.89
CA ILE A 377 -13.30 15.28 8.50
C ILE A 377 -14.44 15.37 9.53
N ARG A 378 -15.46 14.54 9.34
CA ARG A 378 -16.60 14.38 10.24
C ARG A 378 -16.41 13.14 11.11
N ARG A 379 -17.05 13.10 12.28
CA ARG A 379 -17.02 11.93 13.17
C ARG A 379 -17.63 10.69 12.51
N ALA A 380 -17.37 9.52 13.08
CA ALA A 380 -18.09 8.30 12.76
C ALA A 380 -19.55 8.35 13.25
N PRO A 381 -20.51 7.76 12.54
CA PRO A 381 -21.89 7.70 12.99
C PRO A 381 -22.08 6.68 14.12
N ARG A 382 -23.04 6.91 15.00
CA ARG A 382 -23.59 5.85 15.85
C ARG A 382 -24.27 4.79 15.01
N LEU A 383 -24.42 3.59 15.56
CA LEU A 383 -25.16 2.51 14.88
C LEU A 383 -26.58 2.97 14.55
N GLY A 384 -26.94 2.91 13.28
CA GLY A 384 -28.28 3.24 12.80
C GLY A 384 -28.70 4.71 12.97
N GLU A 385 -27.78 5.62 13.23
CA GLU A 385 -28.04 7.05 13.48
C GLU A 385 -28.95 7.69 12.43
N HIS A 386 -28.81 7.30 11.18
CA HIS A 386 -29.55 7.87 10.05
C HIS A 386 -30.66 6.93 9.51
N SER A 387 -31.04 5.88 10.26
CA SER A 387 -31.94 4.84 9.76
C SER A 387 -33.31 5.39 9.34
N ARG A 388 -33.86 6.34 10.08
CA ARG A 388 -35.18 6.93 9.73
C ARG A 388 -35.13 7.69 8.42
N GLU A 389 -34.15 8.56 8.27
CA GLU A 389 -33.96 9.39 7.08
C GLU A 389 -33.67 8.53 5.85
N LEU A 390 -32.74 7.56 5.98
CA LEU A 390 -32.33 6.70 4.87
C LEU A 390 -33.46 5.74 4.44
N ARG A 391 -34.27 5.24 5.36
CA ARG A 391 -35.49 4.47 5.02
C ARG A 391 -36.52 5.32 4.27
N GLN A 392 -36.70 6.58 4.66
CA GLN A 392 -37.57 7.50 3.94
C GLN A 392 -37.05 7.81 2.54
N LEU A 393 -35.72 8.03 2.42
CA LEU A 393 -35.06 8.23 1.14
C LEU A 393 -35.26 7.01 0.23
N ALA A 394 -35.07 5.80 0.76
CA ALA A 394 -35.21 4.56 0.00
C ALA A 394 -36.66 4.33 -0.48
N ALA A 395 -37.67 4.69 0.33
CA ALA A 395 -39.09 4.51 0.00
C ALA A 395 -39.66 5.59 -0.92
N GLY A 396 -38.98 6.73 -1.10
CA GLY A 396 -39.42 7.82 -1.98
C GLY A 396 -39.47 7.34 -3.44
N GLU A 397 -40.38 7.91 -4.26
CA GLU A 397 -40.34 7.66 -5.71
C GLU A 397 -38.94 7.97 -6.24
N SER A 398 -38.37 7.00 -6.94
CA SER A 398 -37.10 7.18 -7.62
C SER A 398 -37.31 8.25 -8.70
N ALA A 399 -36.94 9.49 -8.41
CA ALA A 399 -36.44 10.29 -9.50
C ALA A 399 -35.22 9.49 -10.01
N VAL A 400 -35.43 8.68 -11.05
CA VAL A 400 -34.33 8.24 -11.91
C VAL A 400 -33.55 9.51 -12.13
N ARG A 401 -32.33 9.61 -11.53
CA ARG A 401 -31.45 10.74 -11.82
C ARG A 401 -31.24 10.65 -13.32
N ASP A 402 -32.06 11.39 -14.08
CA ASP A 402 -31.72 11.71 -15.44
C ASP A 402 -30.29 12.20 -15.39
N ALA A 403 -29.43 11.57 -16.17
CA ALA A 403 -28.03 11.91 -16.26
C ALA A 403 -27.95 13.43 -16.31
N GLY A 404 -27.63 14.05 -15.18
CA GLY A 404 -27.40 15.48 -15.13
C GLY A 404 -26.43 15.79 -16.22
N GLY A 405 -26.82 16.65 -17.14
CA GLY A 405 -26.34 16.81 -18.49
C GLY A 405 -24.89 16.41 -18.68
N SER A 406 -24.64 15.56 -19.66
CA SER A 406 -23.30 15.26 -20.17
C SER A 406 -22.50 16.56 -20.22
N LEU A 407 -21.59 16.75 -19.29
CA LEU A 407 -20.65 17.88 -19.27
C LEU A 407 -19.63 17.78 -20.40
N LEU A 408 -19.67 16.68 -21.16
CA LEU A 408 -18.86 16.48 -22.36
C LEU A 408 -19.64 16.96 -23.58
N ASN A 409 -19.10 17.95 -24.27
CA ASN A 409 -19.50 18.27 -25.64
C ASN A 409 -19.51 16.99 -26.47
N ALA A 410 -20.60 16.70 -27.16
CA ALA A 410 -20.83 15.50 -27.95
C ALA A 410 -19.81 15.27 -29.11
N GLY A 411 -18.69 15.99 -29.11
CA GLY A 411 -17.59 15.91 -30.08
C GLY A 411 -16.48 14.90 -29.75
N ASP A 412 -16.28 14.53 -28.48
CA ASP A 412 -15.16 13.70 -28.06
C ASP A 412 -15.55 12.23 -27.76
N ARG A 413 -16.35 11.62 -28.62
CA ARG A 413 -16.54 10.16 -28.60
C ARG A 413 -15.30 9.48 -29.17
N HIS A 414 -14.23 9.40 -28.36
CA HIS A 414 -13.14 8.48 -28.65
C HIS A 414 -13.72 7.08 -28.65
N GLY A 415 -13.50 6.32 -29.73
CA GLY A 415 -14.01 4.98 -29.89
C GLY A 415 -13.69 4.13 -28.66
N HIS A 416 -14.68 3.40 -28.13
CA HIS A 416 -14.52 2.56 -26.95
C HIS A 416 -13.43 1.51 -27.21
N SER A 417 -12.23 1.73 -26.67
CA SER A 417 -11.13 0.77 -26.72
C SER A 417 -11.32 -0.40 -25.73
N GLY A 418 -12.36 -0.36 -24.91
CA GLY A 418 -12.59 -1.32 -23.83
C GLY A 418 -11.71 -1.12 -22.59
N LEU A 419 -10.80 -0.11 -22.58
CA LEU A 419 -9.93 0.22 -21.46
C LEU A 419 -10.48 1.43 -20.67
N PRO A 420 -10.52 1.39 -19.34
CA PRO A 420 -11.14 2.45 -18.53
C PRO A 420 -10.47 3.83 -18.70
N LEU A 421 -9.16 3.86 -18.89
CA LEU A 421 -8.37 5.11 -19.03
C LEU A 421 -7.89 5.36 -20.47
N ALA A 422 -8.58 4.80 -21.46
CA ALA A 422 -8.24 5.09 -22.85
C ALA A 422 -8.29 6.58 -23.14
N GLY A 423 -7.26 7.11 -23.78
CA GLY A 423 -7.12 8.53 -24.13
C GLY A 423 -6.54 9.40 -23.00
N VAL A 424 -6.26 8.86 -21.81
CA VAL A 424 -5.53 9.58 -20.76
C VAL A 424 -4.03 9.43 -20.99
N THR A 425 -3.28 10.55 -20.98
CA THR A 425 -1.82 10.55 -21.10
C THR A 425 -1.18 11.16 -19.86
N VAL A 426 -0.24 10.43 -19.25
CA VAL A 426 0.53 10.82 -18.07
C VAL A 426 1.98 11.05 -18.44
N LEU A 427 2.54 12.20 -18.08
CA LEU A 427 3.98 12.47 -18.11
C LEU A 427 4.54 12.25 -16.70
N GLU A 428 5.42 11.29 -16.56
CA GLU A 428 5.99 10.89 -15.28
C GLU A 428 7.42 11.43 -15.15
N LEU A 429 7.63 12.26 -14.13
CA LEU A 429 8.93 12.79 -13.70
C LEU A 429 9.38 12.10 -12.39
N GLY A 430 8.83 10.93 -12.09
CA GLY A 430 9.13 10.13 -10.91
C GLY A 430 10.45 9.37 -11.03
N LEU A 431 11.07 9.11 -9.89
CA LEU A 431 12.26 8.27 -9.75
C LEU A 431 12.02 7.17 -8.71
N MET A 432 12.76 6.10 -8.80
CA MET A 432 12.69 4.94 -7.94
C MET A 432 11.36 4.19 -8.08
N TYR A 433 10.61 3.96 -7.00
CA TYR A 433 9.47 3.05 -7.02
C TYR A 433 8.11 3.72 -6.79
N ALA A 434 7.91 4.46 -5.70
CA ALA A 434 6.60 4.90 -5.23
C ALA A 434 5.77 5.65 -6.29
N GLY A 435 6.30 6.74 -6.84
CA GLY A 435 5.65 7.48 -7.93
C GLY A 435 5.56 6.67 -9.22
N PRO A 436 6.68 6.11 -9.71
CA PRO A 436 6.68 5.29 -10.91
C PRO A 436 5.70 4.12 -10.89
N TYR A 437 5.64 3.33 -9.81
CA TYR A 437 4.68 2.23 -9.75
C TYR A 437 3.22 2.72 -9.64
N GLY A 438 3.00 3.86 -8.96
CA GLY A 438 1.68 4.51 -8.97
C GLY A 438 1.19 4.85 -10.40
N ALA A 439 2.09 5.32 -11.27
CA ALA A 439 1.77 5.55 -12.69
C ALA A 439 1.61 4.24 -13.48
N THR A 440 2.36 3.17 -13.14
CA THR A 440 2.19 1.82 -13.72
C THR A 440 0.77 1.30 -13.50
N LEU A 441 0.17 1.56 -12.34
CA LEU A 441 -1.22 1.14 -12.06
C LEU A 441 -2.22 1.78 -13.03
N LEU A 442 -1.97 3.01 -13.47
CA LEU A 442 -2.79 3.67 -14.51
C LEU A 442 -2.51 3.09 -15.91
N ALA A 443 -1.27 2.72 -16.20
CA ALA A 443 -0.94 2.05 -17.46
C ALA A 443 -1.69 0.71 -17.60
N ASP A 444 -1.77 -0.07 -16.53
CA ASP A 444 -2.55 -1.31 -16.48
C ASP A 444 -4.06 -1.09 -16.75
N LEU A 445 -4.57 0.10 -16.45
CA LEU A 445 -5.95 0.52 -16.73
C LEU A 445 -6.11 1.18 -18.12
N GLY A 446 -5.04 1.28 -18.90
CA GLY A 446 -5.07 1.74 -20.28
C GLY A 446 -4.63 3.20 -20.52
N ALA A 447 -4.13 3.91 -19.50
CA ALA A 447 -3.49 5.21 -19.69
C ALA A 447 -2.17 5.05 -20.44
N ARG A 448 -1.84 6.02 -21.29
CA ARG A 448 -0.52 6.17 -21.89
C ARG A 448 0.40 6.84 -20.87
N VAL A 449 1.48 6.19 -20.47
CA VAL A 449 2.44 6.74 -19.51
C VAL A 449 3.79 6.96 -20.16
N ILE A 450 4.23 8.22 -20.22
CA ILE A 450 5.54 8.62 -20.75
C ILE A 450 6.45 8.91 -19.55
N LYS A 451 7.45 8.06 -19.33
CA LYS A 451 8.46 8.25 -18.29
C LYS A 451 9.64 9.03 -18.83
N VAL A 452 9.92 10.17 -18.22
CA VAL A 452 11.11 10.97 -18.48
C VAL A 452 12.24 10.49 -17.58
N GLU A 453 13.35 10.09 -18.20
CA GLU A 453 14.52 9.56 -17.49
C GLU A 453 15.76 10.40 -17.81
N PRO A 454 16.73 10.52 -16.87
CA PRO A 454 18.04 11.03 -17.20
C PRO A 454 18.75 10.11 -18.22
N LEU A 455 19.83 10.57 -18.85
CA LEU A 455 20.54 9.82 -19.88
C LEU A 455 21.10 8.48 -19.38
N GLU A 456 21.40 8.41 -18.09
CA GLU A 456 21.87 7.22 -17.39
C GLU A 456 20.74 6.27 -16.98
N GLY A 457 19.49 6.71 -17.09
CA GLY A 457 18.30 6.02 -16.63
C GLY A 457 17.95 6.31 -15.17
N ASP A 458 16.77 5.83 -14.78
CA ASP A 458 16.35 5.84 -13.38
C ASP A 458 17.28 4.95 -12.54
N LEU A 459 17.66 5.42 -11.36
CA LEU A 459 18.57 4.69 -10.45
C LEU A 459 18.04 3.29 -10.10
N ILE A 460 16.73 3.08 -10.10
CA ILE A 460 16.12 1.78 -9.81
C ILE A 460 16.53 0.71 -10.83
N ARG A 461 16.85 1.07 -12.09
CA ARG A 461 17.29 0.11 -13.10
C ARG A 461 18.55 -0.67 -12.68
N GLY A 462 19.46 0.01 -11.95
CA GLY A 462 20.74 -0.56 -11.50
C GLY A 462 20.79 -0.97 -10.03
N ILE A 463 19.67 -0.96 -9.29
CA ILE A 463 19.67 -1.23 -7.84
C ILE A 463 19.99 -2.69 -7.51
N MET A 464 19.69 -3.62 -8.42
CA MET A 464 19.96 -5.05 -8.26
C MET A 464 21.27 -5.45 -8.99
N ALA A 465 21.83 -6.58 -8.59
CA ALA A 465 23.05 -7.14 -9.23
C ALA A 465 22.86 -7.44 -10.72
N PHE A 466 21.63 -7.77 -11.12
CA PHE A 466 21.26 -7.92 -12.52
C PHE A 466 20.66 -6.59 -13.03
N PRO A 467 21.29 -5.91 -13.99
CA PRO A 467 20.77 -4.67 -14.55
C PRO A 467 19.35 -4.84 -15.09
N GLU A 468 18.54 -3.80 -15.01
CA GLU A 468 17.14 -3.74 -15.41
C GLU A 468 16.15 -4.49 -14.48
N ALA A 469 16.57 -5.54 -13.74
CA ALA A 469 15.67 -6.26 -12.84
C ALA A 469 15.08 -5.35 -11.74
N GLY A 470 15.89 -4.41 -11.25
CA GLY A 470 15.43 -3.45 -10.23
C GLY A 470 14.30 -2.55 -10.70
N GLY A 471 14.33 -2.11 -11.97
CA GLY A 471 13.35 -1.16 -12.53
C GLY A 471 12.16 -1.80 -13.23
N ALA A 472 12.29 -3.06 -13.64
CA ALA A 472 11.39 -3.70 -14.59
C ALA A 472 9.91 -3.58 -14.20
N LYS A 473 9.56 -3.75 -12.93
CA LYS A 473 8.18 -3.65 -12.44
C LYS A 473 7.61 -2.23 -12.54
N ALA A 474 8.39 -1.23 -12.16
CA ALA A 474 7.98 0.18 -12.23
C ALA A 474 7.90 0.74 -13.66
N LEU A 475 8.40 0.00 -14.65
CA LEU A 475 8.45 0.38 -16.06
C LEU A 475 7.39 -0.33 -16.91
N GLN A 476 6.60 -1.22 -16.34
CA GLN A 476 5.57 -1.98 -17.04
C GLN A 476 4.54 -1.04 -17.69
N GLY A 477 4.23 -1.29 -18.99
CA GLY A 477 3.24 -0.54 -19.76
C GLY A 477 3.61 0.90 -20.09
N LYS A 478 4.89 1.29 -19.98
CA LYS A 478 5.34 2.68 -20.19
C LYS A 478 6.16 2.88 -21.46
N GLU A 479 6.16 4.13 -21.90
CA GLU A 479 7.10 4.64 -22.89
C GLU A 479 8.24 5.38 -22.17
N SER A 480 9.51 5.08 -22.48
CA SER A 480 10.68 5.76 -21.90
C SER A 480 11.27 6.76 -22.90
N ILE A 481 11.46 8.00 -22.44
CA ILE A 481 12.27 9.01 -23.11
C ILE A 481 13.48 9.37 -22.22
N ALA A 482 14.69 9.23 -22.76
CA ALA A 482 15.92 9.63 -22.07
C ALA A 482 16.33 11.04 -22.50
N VAL A 483 16.24 12.01 -21.57
CA VAL A 483 16.49 13.42 -21.85
C VAL A 483 17.11 14.13 -20.64
N ASP A 484 18.14 14.95 -20.88
CA ASP A 484 18.72 15.80 -19.84
C ASP A 484 17.91 17.11 -19.70
N VAL A 485 16.92 17.09 -18.80
CA VAL A 485 16.07 18.25 -18.51
C VAL A 485 16.80 19.43 -17.84
N ARG A 486 18.09 19.29 -17.52
CA ARG A 486 18.93 20.38 -16.99
C ARG A 486 19.43 21.29 -18.11
N THR A 487 19.41 20.82 -19.35
CA THR A 487 19.74 21.62 -20.53
C THR A 487 18.53 22.43 -21.00
N ALA A 488 18.76 23.53 -21.69
CA ALA A 488 17.70 24.36 -22.25
C ALA A 488 16.87 23.58 -23.28
N GLU A 489 17.54 22.82 -24.14
CA GLU A 489 16.93 21.99 -25.18
C GLU A 489 16.13 20.81 -24.55
N GLY A 490 16.64 20.17 -23.50
CA GLY A 490 15.93 19.12 -22.80
C GLY A 490 14.68 19.63 -22.09
N LEU A 491 14.74 20.81 -21.49
CA LEU A 491 13.59 21.48 -20.91
C LEU A 491 12.57 21.89 -21.99
N GLU A 492 13.01 22.32 -23.18
CA GLU A 492 12.13 22.58 -24.31
C GLU A 492 11.38 21.31 -24.74
N ILE A 493 12.07 20.16 -24.86
CA ILE A 493 11.43 18.89 -25.20
C ILE A 493 10.33 18.55 -24.18
N LEU A 494 10.62 18.68 -22.90
CA LEU A 494 9.64 18.43 -21.85
C LEU A 494 8.43 19.34 -21.97
N ARG A 495 8.62 20.63 -22.24
CA ARG A 495 7.54 21.60 -22.45
C ARG A 495 6.67 21.29 -23.67
N GLU A 496 7.26 20.80 -24.75
CA GLU A 496 6.49 20.34 -25.90
C GLU A 496 5.65 19.10 -25.60
N LEU A 497 6.19 18.15 -24.82
CA LEU A 497 5.43 16.99 -24.33
C LEU A 497 4.26 17.42 -23.45
N VAL A 498 4.46 18.37 -22.54
CA VAL A 498 3.42 18.88 -21.62
C VAL A 498 2.19 19.40 -22.36
N LYS A 499 2.33 19.94 -23.57
CA LYS A 499 1.19 20.41 -24.38
C LYS A 499 0.23 19.29 -24.80
N GLN A 500 0.68 18.04 -24.74
CA GLN A 500 -0.03 16.85 -25.26
C GLN A 500 -0.43 15.86 -24.17
N VAL A 501 -0.25 16.18 -22.87
CA VAL A 501 -0.55 15.28 -21.77
C VAL A 501 -1.64 15.84 -20.87
N ASP A 502 -2.39 14.96 -20.24
CA ASP A 502 -3.47 15.32 -19.31
C ASP A 502 -2.96 15.48 -17.87
N VAL A 503 -1.92 14.73 -17.51
CA VAL A 503 -1.41 14.64 -16.16
C VAL A 503 0.11 14.73 -16.13
N VAL A 504 0.65 15.47 -15.15
CA VAL A 504 2.06 15.38 -14.75
C VAL A 504 2.15 14.81 -13.34
N LEU A 505 2.97 13.79 -13.17
CA LEU A 505 3.38 13.23 -11.88
C LEU A 505 4.84 13.59 -11.61
N GLN A 506 5.14 14.20 -10.47
CA GLN A 506 6.52 14.41 -10.03
C GLN A 506 6.74 13.92 -8.59
N CYS A 507 7.99 13.51 -8.28
CA CYS A 507 8.40 12.96 -6.98
C CYS A 507 9.59 13.70 -6.37
N TYR A 508 9.89 14.91 -6.81
CA TYR A 508 11.03 15.68 -6.34
C TYR A 508 10.84 16.19 -4.91
N ARG A 509 11.95 16.38 -4.21
CA ARG A 509 11.97 17.08 -2.93
C ARG A 509 11.55 18.55 -3.10
N ALA A 510 11.10 19.15 -2.00
CA ALA A 510 10.68 20.55 -1.96
C ALA A 510 11.64 21.50 -2.70
N GLY A 511 11.10 22.38 -3.53
CA GLY A 511 11.82 23.39 -4.28
C GLY A 511 12.58 22.89 -5.53
N VAL A 512 12.72 21.57 -5.76
CA VAL A 512 13.48 21.07 -6.92
C VAL A 512 12.70 21.32 -8.21
N ALA A 513 11.41 21.01 -8.26
CA ALA A 513 10.57 21.23 -9.45
C ALA A 513 10.57 22.70 -9.91
N ALA A 514 10.42 23.64 -8.98
CA ALA A 514 10.47 25.08 -9.29
C ALA A 514 11.85 25.51 -9.81
N ARG A 515 12.93 25.01 -9.21
CA ARG A 515 14.30 25.35 -9.64
C ARG A 515 14.60 24.93 -11.09
N ILE A 516 14.01 23.82 -11.56
CA ILE A 516 14.21 23.32 -12.93
C ILE A 516 13.07 23.73 -13.89
N GLY A 517 12.06 24.47 -13.40
CA GLY A 517 10.98 25.02 -14.22
C GLY A 517 9.93 23.98 -14.65
N VAL A 518 9.70 22.96 -13.80
CA VAL A 518 8.70 21.90 -14.01
C VAL A 518 7.66 21.84 -12.88
N ASP A 519 7.53 22.90 -12.10
CA ASP A 519 6.47 23.06 -11.11
C ASP A 519 5.11 23.29 -11.75
N GLU A 520 4.04 23.17 -10.96
CA GLU A 520 2.67 23.28 -11.45
C GLU A 520 2.41 24.60 -12.16
N ALA A 521 2.82 25.74 -11.58
CA ALA A 521 2.59 27.07 -12.16
C ALA A 521 3.30 27.22 -13.53
N SER A 522 4.56 26.76 -13.61
CA SER A 522 5.34 26.78 -14.86
C SER A 522 4.70 25.92 -15.94
N LEU A 523 4.23 24.71 -15.62
CA LEU A 523 3.65 23.80 -16.60
C LEU A 523 2.21 24.15 -16.96
N LYS A 524 1.40 24.63 -16.02
CA LYS A 524 0.03 25.15 -16.31
C LYS A 524 0.05 26.42 -17.17
N SER A 525 1.13 27.20 -17.16
CA SER A 525 1.29 28.31 -18.12
C SER A 525 1.37 27.85 -19.57
N ILE A 526 1.75 26.58 -19.81
CA ILE A 526 1.87 25.94 -21.13
C ILE A 526 0.60 25.16 -21.47
N ASN A 527 0.09 24.40 -20.48
CA ASN A 527 -1.13 23.59 -20.59
C ASN A 527 -2.04 23.90 -19.39
N PRO A 528 -2.98 24.87 -19.51
CA PRO A 528 -3.85 25.27 -18.40
C PRO A 528 -4.76 24.15 -17.87
N ASP A 529 -5.01 23.15 -18.71
CA ASP A 529 -5.88 22.02 -18.37
C ASP A 529 -5.18 20.88 -17.65
N LEU A 530 -3.91 21.03 -17.34
CA LEU A 530 -3.06 20.00 -16.75
C LEU A 530 -3.50 19.65 -15.33
N VAL A 531 -3.62 18.36 -15.04
CA VAL A 531 -3.65 17.82 -13.67
C VAL A 531 -2.21 17.65 -13.21
N TYR A 532 -1.85 18.22 -12.05
CA TYR A 532 -0.50 18.15 -11.52
C TYR A 532 -0.50 17.46 -10.16
N VAL A 533 0.25 16.35 -10.05
CA VAL A 533 0.30 15.54 -8.82
C VAL A 533 1.72 15.52 -8.27
N ASN A 534 1.85 15.94 -7.02
CA ASN A 534 3.07 15.89 -6.24
C ASN A 534 3.08 14.60 -5.38
N ALA A 535 4.11 13.79 -5.52
CA ALA A 535 4.29 12.56 -4.75
C ALA A 535 5.66 12.53 -4.02
N PRO A 536 5.95 13.52 -3.15
CA PRO A 536 7.21 13.58 -2.42
C PRO A 536 7.24 12.56 -1.28
N GLY A 537 8.42 12.31 -0.72
CA GLY A 537 8.59 11.43 0.42
C GLY A 537 7.92 11.98 1.67
N PHE A 538 8.33 13.17 2.10
CA PHE A 538 7.80 13.82 3.30
C PHE A 538 6.75 14.88 3.00
N GLY A 539 7.06 15.84 2.14
CA GLY A 539 6.15 16.95 1.83
C GLY A 539 6.70 17.88 0.76
N ILE A 540 5.87 18.83 0.31
CA ILE A 540 6.25 19.85 -0.68
C ILE A 540 6.94 21.05 -0.03
N ASP A 541 6.86 21.18 1.28
CA ASP A 541 7.49 22.22 2.11
C ASP A 541 7.69 21.70 3.55
N GLY A 542 7.86 22.61 4.52
CA GLY A 542 7.95 22.25 5.95
C GLY A 542 9.30 21.72 6.38
N PRO A 543 9.38 21.25 7.65
CA PRO A 543 10.66 20.91 8.29
C PRO A 543 11.37 19.71 7.64
N TYR A 544 10.63 18.81 6.94
CA TYR A 544 11.17 17.62 6.31
C TYR A 544 11.07 17.64 4.77
N GLY A 545 10.44 18.64 4.16
CA GLY A 545 10.22 18.68 2.71
C GLY A 545 11.49 18.57 1.87
N SER A 546 12.64 19.08 2.37
CA SER A 546 13.95 18.99 1.72
C SER A 546 14.76 17.74 2.10
N LYS A 547 14.32 16.98 3.12
CA LYS A 547 15.06 15.81 3.62
C LYS A 547 14.98 14.64 2.64
N PRO A 548 16.02 13.79 2.55
CA PRO A 548 15.97 12.57 1.75
C PRO A 548 14.97 11.58 2.37
N ALA A 549 14.08 11.07 1.57
CA ALA A 549 13.12 10.05 1.98
C ALA A 549 13.44 8.72 1.30
N TYR A 550 13.51 7.68 2.11
CA TYR A 550 13.62 6.30 1.67
C TYR A 550 12.57 5.48 2.42
N ALA A 551 12.10 4.42 1.84
CA ALA A 551 11.04 3.61 2.45
C ALA A 551 11.34 3.15 3.90
N PRO A 552 12.57 2.74 4.28
CA PRO A 552 12.87 2.43 5.68
C PRO A 552 12.71 3.62 6.63
N SER A 553 13.12 4.83 6.22
CA SER A 553 12.94 6.05 7.03
C SER A 553 11.44 6.40 7.18
N ILE A 554 10.67 6.25 6.11
CA ILE A 554 9.21 6.45 6.15
C ILE A 554 8.54 5.39 7.03
N GLY A 555 8.99 4.12 6.94
CA GLY A 555 8.50 3.03 7.79
C GLY A 555 8.76 3.27 9.28
N ALA A 556 9.92 3.86 9.61
CA ALA A 556 10.25 4.30 10.96
C ALA A 556 9.35 5.45 11.42
N ALA A 557 9.21 6.50 10.59
CA ALA A 557 8.42 7.70 10.88
C ALA A 557 6.93 7.44 11.07
N SER A 558 6.34 6.57 10.21
CA SER A 558 4.90 6.31 10.14
C SER A 558 4.37 5.28 11.14
N GLY A 559 5.26 4.56 11.84
CA GLY A 559 4.90 3.49 12.75
C GLY A 559 4.81 2.09 12.11
N VAL A 560 4.97 1.96 10.79
CA VAL A 560 4.91 0.67 10.09
C VAL A 560 5.94 -0.31 10.64
N SER A 561 7.20 0.12 10.77
CA SER A 561 8.28 -0.74 11.24
C SER A 561 8.05 -1.25 12.66
N VAL A 562 7.64 -0.38 13.57
CA VAL A 562 7.38 -0.71 14.99
C VAL A 562 6.16 -1.62 15.13
N THR A 563 5.14 -1.44 14.29
CA THR A 563 3.94 -2.28 14.29
C THR A 563 4.26 -3.76 14.10
N ASP A 564 5.16 -4.10 13.19
CA ASP A 564 5.56 -5.49 12.97
C ASP A 564 6.69 -5.93 13.91
N ALA A 565 7.67 -5.06 14.18
CA ALA A 565 8.82 -5.39 15.02
C ALA A 565 8.46 -5.62 16.49
N GLN A 566 7.35 -5.07 16.98
CA GLN A 566 6.93 -5.11 18.39
C GLN A 566 8.03 -4.59 19.32
N VAL A 567 8.85 -3.66 18.86
CA VAL A 567 9.91 -3.04 19.65
C VAL A 567 9.39 -1.71 20.18
N VAL A 568 9.26 -1.62 21.50
CA VAL A 568 8.84 -0.41 22.20
C VAL A 568 9.78 -0.13 23.37
N GLY A 569 10.07 1.14 23.57
CA GLY A 569 10.85 1.62 24.72
C GLY A 569 12.37 1.62 24.51
N ARG A 570 13.08 1.95 25.58
CA ARG A 570 14.55 2.01 25.59
C ARG A 570 15.13 0.61 25.40
N PRO A 571 16.14 0.44 24.54
CA PRO A 571 16.88 -0.81 24.49
C PRO A 571 17.49 -1.07 25.86
N ALA A 572 17.35 -2.29 26.36
CA ALA A 572 18.12 -2.72 27.50
C ALA A 572 19.61 -2.69 27.11
N GLY A 573 20.49 -2.29 28.02
CA GLY A 573 21.93 -2.08 27.74
C GLY A 573 22.74 -3.34 27.42
N ASP A 574 22.08 -4.47 27.19
CA ASP A 574 22.68 -5.72 26.75
C ASP A 574 22.85 -5.70 25.22
N ARG A 575 24.04 -6.02 24.76
CA ARG A 575 24.44 -6.03 23.35
C ARG A 575 23.59 -6.98 22.51
N ASP A 576 23.26 -8.16 23.02
CA ASP A 576 22.48 -9.15 22.29
C ASP A 576 21.04 -8.68 22.13
N GLN A 577 20.52 -7.95 23.10
CA GLN A 577 19.20 -7.31 22.98
C GLN A 577 19.21 -6.19 21.95
N LEU A 578 20.24 -5.35 21.90
CA LEU A 578 20.39 -4.31 20.88
C LEU A 578 20.41 -4.90 19.47
N LEU A 579 21.18 -5.98 19.28
CA LEU A 579 21.22 -6.72 18.01
C LEU A 579 19.85 -7.27 17.62
N SER A 580 19.19 -7.93 18.57
CA SER A 580 17.85 -8.52 18.34
C SER A 580 16.82 -7.45 17.96
N GLN A 581 16.83 -6.31 18.66
CA GLN A 581 15.91 -5.22 18.39
C GLN A 581 16.19 -4.53 17.05
N ALA A 582 17.47 -4.24 16.72
CA ALA A 582 17.86 -3.68 15.42
C ALA A 582 17.41 -4.58 14.24
N ARG A 583 17.62 -5.90 14.37
CA ARG A 583 17.17 -6.90 13.41
C ARG A 583 15.63 -6.89 13.24
N ARG A 584 14.88 -6.87 14.36
CA ARG A 584 13.42 -6.80 14.33
C ARG A 584 12.92 -5.51 13.66
N LEU A 585 13.50 -4.36 13.97
CA LEU A 585 13.16 -3.09 13.35
C LEU A 585 13.45 -3.10 11.84
N TYR A 586 14.57 -3.71 11.43
CA TYR A 586 14.88 -3.93 10.03
C TYR A 586 13.83 -4.83 9.36
N ALA A 587 13.52 -5.98 9.94
CA ALA A 587 12.52 -6.90 9.41
C ALA A 587 11.12 -6.27 9.39
N GLY A 588 10.80 -5.43 10.35
CA GLY A 588 9.53 -4.69 10.41
C GLY A 588 9.34 -3.70 9.26
N GLY A 589 10.40 -3.00 8.84
CA GLY A 589 10.31 -1.89 7.86
C GLY A 589 10.85 -2.19 6.46
N THR A 590 11.63 -3.27 6.30
CA THR A 590 12.42 -3.47 5.06
C THR A 590 12.16 -4.82 4.40
N VAL A 591 11.49 -5.74 5.04
CA VAL A 591 11.26 -7.11 4.54
C VAL A 591 9.76 -7.43 4.56
N PRO A 592 9.17 -8.09 3.55
CA PRO A 592 9.77 -8.73 2.36
C PRO A 592 10.30 -7.75 1.32
N ALA A 593 9.77 -6.56 1.28
CA ALA A 593 10.21 -5.46 0.46
C ALA A 593 9.86 -4.17 1.20
N VAL A 594 10.35 -3.07 0.76
CA VAL A 594 10.20 -1.75 1.39
C VAL A 594 8.73 -1.31 1.42
N GLN A 595 7.98 -1.76 2.42
CA GLN A 595 6.53 -1.68 2.51
C GLN A 595 5.99 -0.27 2.28
N SER A 596 6.69 0.76 2.78
CA SER A 596 6.28 2.15 2.61
C SER A 596 6.34 2.63 1.16
N ASP A 597 7.20 2.05 0.31
CA ASP A 597 7.20 2.30 -1.13
C ASP A 597 5.91 1.79 -1.79
N GLY A 598 5.49 0.56 -1.45
CA GLY A 598 4.25 -0.01 -1.99
C GLY A 598 3.01 0.75 -1.50
N MET A 599 2.96 1.09 -0.20
CA MET A 599 1.88 1.93 0.35
C MET A 599 1.79 3.25 -0.41
N ALA A 600 2.92 3.94 -0.59
CA ALA A 600 2.98 5.22 -1.29
C ALA A 600 2.54 5.09 -2.75
N ALA A 601 3.00 4.07 -3.47
CA ALA A 601 2.62 3.85 -4.86
C ALA A 601 1.09 3.68 -5.02
N LEU A 602 0.47 2.92 -4.12
CA LEU A 602 -0.98 2.75 -4.10
C LEU A 602 -1.71 4.08 -3.86
N GLY A 603 -1.24 4.89 -2.92
CA GLY A 603 -1.80 6.23 -2.66
C GLY A 603 -1.61 7.19 -3.83
N VAL A 604 -0.46 7.14 -4.50
CA VAL A 604 -0.18 7.93 -5.71
C VAL A 604 -1.14 7.56 -6.85
N GLY A 605 -1.37 6.26 -7.09
CA GLY A 605 -2.34 5.80 -8.08
C GLY A 605 -3.76 6.35 -7.80
N SER A 606 -4.17 6.33 -6.53
CA SER A 606 -5.47 6.89 -6.12
C SER A 606 -5.53 8.41 -6.28
N ALA A 607 -4.44 9.14 -5.97
CA ALA A 607 -4.37 10.59 -6.13
C ALA A 607 -4.43 11.01 -7.61
N LEU A 608 -3.72 10.31 -8.49
CA LEU A 608 -3.76 10.52 -9.94
C LEU A 608 -5.18 10.37 -10.48
N LEU A 609 -5.84 9.26 -10.17
CA LEU A 609 -7.20 8.98 -10.62
C LEU A 609 -8.21 9.98 -10.06
N LEU A 610 -8.05 10.37 -8.78
CA LEU A 610 -8.92 11.38 -8.18
C LEU A 610 -8.78 12.74 -8.86
N GLY A 611 -7.53 13.17 -9.17
CA GLY A 611 -7.26 14.39 -9.91
C GLY A 611 -7.87 14.37 -11.33
N ILE A 612 -7.72 13.26 -12.05
CA ILE A 612 -8.32 13.07 -13.39
C ILE A 612 -9.85 13.13 -13.30
N TYR A 613 -10.44 12.43 -12.32
CA TYR A 613 -11.88 12.40 -12.15
C TYR A 613 -12.45 13.77 -11.76
N ALA A 614 -11.79 14.49 -10.83
CA ALA A 614 -12.15 15.86 -10.48
C ALA A 614 -12.16 16.78 -11.71
N LYS A 615 -11.08 16.73 -12.52
CA LYS A 615 -10.98 17.52 -13.75
C LYS A 615 -12.10 17.21 -14.74
N ARG A 616 -12.43 15.94 -14.95
CA ARG A 616 -13.55 15.53 -15.83
C ARG A 616 -14.90 16.07 -15.35
N ARG A 617 -15.07 16.26 -14.05
CA ARG A 617 -16.25 16.87 -13.43
C ARG A 617 -16.22 18.40 -13.43
N GLY A 618 -15.20 19.02 -13.98
CA GLY A 618 -15.01 20.49 -13.98
C GLY A 618 -14.61 21.03 -12.61
N ILE A 619 -14.10 20.19 -11.70
CA ILE A 619 -13.61 20.57 -10.38
C ILE A 619 -12.09 20.73 -10.47
N GLU A 620 -11.61 21.96 -10.31
CA GLU A 620 -10.18 22.25 -10.32
C GLU A 620 -9.58 21.93 -8.96
N LEU A 621 -8.56 21.06 -8.96
CA LEU A 621 -7.69 20.79 -7.82
C LEU A 621 -6.29 21.31 -8.16
N THR A 622 -5.72 22.09 -7.26
CA THR A 622 -4.34 22.58 -7.37
C THR A 622 -3.47 21.95 -6.28
N ASP A 623 -2.17 21.86 -6.53
CA ASP A 623 -1.21 21.28 -5.58
C ASP A 623 -1.72 19.95 -4.98
N ILE A 624 -2.10 19.02 -5.86
CA ILE A 624 -2.52 17.68 -5.41
C ILE A 624 -1.30 16.98 -4.81
N VAL A 625 -1.38 16.54 -3.56
CA VAL A 625 -0.25 15.97 -2.83
C VAL A 625 -0.63 14.64 -2.17
N ALA A 626 0.12 13.58 -2.52
CA ALA A 626 0.11 12.30 -1.82
C ALA A 626 1.56 11.96 -1.40
N THR A 627 1.88 12.11 -0.10
CA THR A 627 3.23 11.86 0.40
C THR A 627 3.42 10.40 0.81
N MET A 628 4.66 9.90 0.77
CA MET A 628 4.94 8.55 1.29
C MET A 628 4.60 8.47 2.79
N LEU A 629 5.00 9.48 3.57
CA LEU A 629 4.72 9.53 5.01
C LEU A 629 3.22 9.56 5.30
N GLY A 630 2.47 10.46 4.66
CA GLY A 630 1.02 10.57 4.85
C GLY A 630 0.27 9.29 4.49
N THR A 631 0.64 8.68 3.36
CA THR A 631 0.03 7.42 2.91
C THR A 631 0.33 6.25 3.84
N SER A 632 1.60 6.10 4.28
CA SER A 632 1.98 5.03 5.22
C SER A 632 1.30 5.21 6.59
N THR A 633 1.14 6.45 7.05
CA THR A 633 0.38 6.76 8.27
C THR A 633 -1.11 6.42 8.10
N GLN A 634 -1.69 6.75 6.94
CA GLN A 634 -3.09 6.44 6.63
C GLN A 634 -3.35 4.92 6.52
N ALA A 635 -2.39 4.14 6.04
CA ALA A 635 -2.50 2.68 5.99
C ALA A 635 -2.73 2.08 7.39
N LEU A 636 -2.24 2.73 8.43
CA LEU A 636 -2.37 2.33 9.83
C LEU A 636 -3.56 3.00 10.55
N ILE A 637 -4.54 3.57 9.85
CA ILE A 637 -5.66 4.31 10.47
C ILE A 637 -6.41 3.48 11.53
N SER A 638 -6.50 2.18 11.37
CA SER A 638 -7.08 1.28 12.35
C SER A 638 -6.26 1.15 13.65
N ARG A 639 -5.00 1.60 13.65
CA ARG A 639 -4.06 1.48 14.76
C ARG A 639 -3.70 2.82 15.40
N ASN A 640 -3.68 3.90 14.62
CA ASN A 640 -3.27 5.24 15.08
C ASN A 640 -4.46 6.19 15.35
N THR A 641 -5.71 5.76 15.15
CA THR A 641 -6.88 6.50 15.63
C THR A 641 -6.94 6.37 17.16
N SER A 642 -6.77 7.46 17.88
CA SER A 642 -6.69 7.46 19.36
C SER A 642 -7.76 8.33 20.02
N TYR A 643 -8.27 7.85 21.15
CA TYR A 643 -9.27 8.51 21.99
C TYR A 643 -9.19 7.95 23.42
N GLU A 644 -9.77 8.64 24.38
CA GLU A 644 -9.76 8.20 25.79
C GLU A 644 -10.51 6.87 25.94
N GLY A 645 -9.89 5.90 26.63
CA GLY A 645 -10.48 4.58 26.82
C GLY A 645 -10.39 3.66 25.60
N ARG A 646 -9.65 4.01 24.55
CA ARG A 646 -9.44 3.11 23.39
C ARG A 646 -8.92 1.75 23.84
N PRO A 647 -9.56 0.64 23.48
CA PRO A 647 -9.05 -0.69 23.75
C PRO A 647 -7.68 -0.90 23.12
N ALA A 648 -6.80 -1.63 23.80
CA ALA A 648 -5.53 -2.04 23.21
C ALA A 648 -5.76 -3.06 22.08
N HIS A 649 -4.92 -3.01 21.06
CA HIS A 649 -4.87 -4.08 20.07
C HIS A 649 -4.33 -5.37 20.73
N PRO A 650 -4.83 -6.55 20.34
CA PRO A 650 -4.28 -7.80 20.81
C PRO A 650 -2.77 -7.86 20.55
N PRO A 651 -1.94 -8.18 21.55
CA PRO A 651 -0.51 -8.32 21.36
C PRO A 651 -0.19 -9.55 20.51
N VAL A 652 0.90 -9.49 19.77
CA VAL A 652 1.50 -10.68 19.15
C VAL A 652 2.25 -11.45 20.24
N ASP A 653 2.20 -12.76 20.19
CA ASP A 653 2.96 -13.59 21.15
C ASP A 653 4.49 -13.44 20.96
N ALA A 654 5.27 -13.89 21.96
CA ALA A 654 6.71 -13.69 21.96
C ALA A 654 7.44 -14.37 20.79
N ASP A 655 6.85 -15.41 20.22
CA ASP A 655 7.39 -16.20 19.12
C ASP A 655 6.88 -15.74 17.75
N PHE A 656 6.11 -14.67 17.70
CA PHE A 656 5.49 -14.16 16.47
C PHE A 656 4.60 -15.19 15.75
N ARG A 657 3.87 -16.02 16.52
CA ARG A 657 2.96 -17.04 15.96
C ARG A 657 1.59 -16.44 15.62
N GLY A 658 1.10 -15.49 16.42
CA GLY A 658 -0.21 -14.88 16.23
C GLY A 658 -0.68 -14.09 17.45
N VAL A 659 -1.99 -13.85 17.52
CA VAL A 659 -2.63 -13.02 18.57
C VAL A 659 -3.56 -13.81 19.50
N SER A 660 -3.89 -15.05 19.15
CA SER A 660 -4.70 -15.95 19.99
C SER A 660 -4.63 -17.38 19.45
N ALA A 661 -5.05 -18.35 20.25
CA ALA A 661 -5.13 -19.76 19.86
C ALA A 661 -5.96 -20.00 18.57
N LEU A 662 -6.97 -19.17 18.32
CA LEU A 662 -7.82 -19.30 17.14
C LEU A 662 -7.39 -18.38 15.97
N TYR A 663 -6.25 -17.69 16.12
CA TYR A 663 -5.70 -16.84 15.07
C TYR A 663 -4.17 -16.83 15.13
N ARG A 664 -3.55 -17.94 14.70
CA ARG A 664 -2.08 -18.11 14.75
C ARG A 664 -1.57 -19.24 13.88
N MET A 665 -0.24 -19.29 13.74
CA MET A 665 0.47 -20.41 13.13
C MET A 665 0.61 -21.58 14.10
N TYR A 666 0.50 -22.80 13.55
CA TYR A 666 0.74 -24.07 14.25
C TYR A 666 1.71 -24.95 13.48
N PRO A 667 2.59 -25.71 14.19
CA PRO A 667 3.42 -26.71 13.54
C PRO A 667 2.57 -27.90 13.09
N ALA A 668 2.71 -28.30 11.83
CA ALA A 668 2.24 -29.55 11.28
C ALA A 668 3.41 -30.54 11.18
N SER A 669 3.17 -31.78 10.75
CA SER A 669 4.23 -32.80 10.64
C SER A 669 5.31 -32.46 9.58
N ASP A 670 5.01 -31.54 8.65
CA ASP A 670 5.84 -31.19 7.49
C ASP A 670 6.06 -29.67 7.32
N GLY A 671 5.82 -28.88 8.35
CA GLY A 671 5.99 -27.44 8.32
C GLY A 671 4.94 -26.67 9.12
N TRP A 672 4.52 -25.50 8.65
CA TRP A 672 3.60 -24.60 9.35
C TRP A 672 2.28 -24.46 8.61
N LEU A 673 1.19 -24.35 9.37
CA LEU A 673 -0.11 -23.91 8.89
C LEU A 673 -0.55 -22.65 9.66
N PHE A 674 -1.45 -21.84 9.08
CA PHE A 674 -2.11 -20.74 9.79
C PHE A 674 -3.59 -21.07 9.98
N LEU A 675 -4.04 -21.04 11.25
CA LEU A 675 -5.44 -21.17 11.64
C LEU A 675 -6.04 -19.76 11.82
N ALA A 676 -7.18 -19.48 11.18
CA ALA A 676 -7.96 -18.26 11.37
C ALA A 676 -9.44 -18.63 11.59
N ALA A 677 -9.82 -18.83 12.85
CA ALA A 677 -11.17 -19.19 13.29
C ALA A 677 -11.63 -18.31 14.48
N PRO A 678 -11.50 -16.95 14.40
CA PRO A 678 -11.72 -16.08 15.56
C PRO A 678 -13.18 -15.89 15.93
N ALA A 679 -14.14 -16.17 15.03
CA ALA A 679 -15.55 -15.96 15.28
C ALA A 679 -16.17 -17.18 16.00
N GLU A 680 -17.16 -16.93 16.89
CA GLU A 680 -17.85 -18.01 17.61
C GLU A 680 -18.45 -19.06 16.67
N ARG A 681 -19.00 -18.62 15.54
CA ARG A 681 -19.55 -19.53 14.52
C ARG A 681 -18.52 -20.46 13.87
N ASP A 682 -17.22 -20.20 14.03
CA ASP A 682 -16.14 -21.01 13.46
C ASP A 682 -15.76 -22.19 14.38
N TRP A 683 -16.16 -22.14 15.67
CA TRP A 683 -15.74 -23.12 16.68
C TRP A 683 -16.24 -24.53 16.39
N ALA A 684 -17.57 -24.70 16.22
CA ALA A 684 -18.13 -26.02 15.97
C ALA A 684 -17.62 -26.66 14.65
N PRO A 685 -17.53 -25.92 13.50
CA PRO A 685 -16.86 -26.42 12.31
C PRO A 685 -15.39 -26.78 12.52
N LEU A 686 -14.64 -26.01 13.32
CA LEU A 686 -13.26 -26.32 13.65
C LEU A 686 -13.16 -27.65 14.42
N VAL A 687 -13.91 -27.81 15.50
CA VAL A 687 -13.91 -29.05 16.30
C VAL A 687 -14.26 -30.27 15.46
N ALA A 688 -15.30 -30.17 14.63
CA ALA A 688 -15.70 -31.23 13.69
C ALA A 688 -14.63 -31.50 12.62
N GLY A 689 -13.94 -30.47 12.15
CA GLY A 689 -12.83 -30.59 11.18
C GLY A 689 -11.57 -31.23 11.76
N LEU A 690 -11.38 -31.09 13.08
CA LEU A 690 -10.31 -31.74 13.81
C LEU A 690 -10.67 -33.20 14.24
N GLY A 691 -11.87 -33.68 13.92
CA GLY A 691 -12.31 -35.03 14.22
C GLY A 691 -12.86 -35.21 15.66
N ASP A 692 -13.45 -34.15 16.22
CA ASP A 692 -14.05 -34.12 17.56
C ASP A 692 -13.11 -34.65 18.67
N PRO A 693 -11.88 -34.15 18.81
CA PRO A 693 -10.94 -34.60 19.81
C PRO A 693 -11.48 -34.31 21.22
N GLY A 694 -11.47 -35.33 22.10
CA GLY A 694 -12.03 -35.26 23.47
C GLY A 694 -11.45 -34.14 24.31
N ASP A 695 -10.19 -33.75 24.07
CA ASP A 695 -9.51 -32.62 24.74
C ASP A 695 -10.18 -31.27 24.50
N LEU A 696 -10.88 -31.07 23.36
CA LEU A 696 -11.63 -29.86 23.08
C LEU A 696 -13.02 -29.80 23.70
N ALA A 697 -13.50 -30.91 24.28
CA ALA A 697 -14.75 -30.96 25.05
C ALA A 697 -14.60 -30.44 26.50
N ASP A 698 -13.42 -30.04 26.92
CA ASP A 698 -13.14 -29.47 28.24
C ASP A 698 -13.98 -28.19 28.48
N GLU A 699 -14.54 -28.04 29.69
CA GLU A 699 -15.33 -26.86 30.10
C GLU A 699 -14.57 -25.53 29.88
N ARG A 700 -13.22 -25.56 29.97
CA ARG A 700 -12.38 -24.39 29.67
C ARG A 700 -12.53 -23.85 28.25
N PHE A 701 -13.09 -24.65 27.33
CA PHE A 701 -13.25 -24.27 25.93
C PHE A 701 -14.72 -24.14 25.48
N ALA A 702 -15.66 -24.30 26.39
CA ALA A 702 -17.10 -24.39 26.10
C ALA A 702 -17.69 -23.09 25.51
N THR A 703 -17.16 -21.91 25.86
CA THR A 703 -17.62 -20.62 25.40
C THR A 703 -16.47 -19.75 24.88
N SER A 704 -16.73 -18.76 24.01
CA SER A 704 -15.70 -17.84 23.53
C SER A 704 -14.96 -17.12 24.66
N ARG A 705 -15.68 -16.74 25.75
CA ARG A 705 -15.09 -16.12 26.93
C ARG A 705 -14.16 -17.09 27.67
N ALA A 706 -14.61 -18.34 27.81
CA ALA A 706 -13.80 -19.38 28.47
C ALA A 706 -12.54 -19.69 27.64
N ARG A 707 -12.67 -19.82 26.31
CA ARG A 707 -11.53 -20.00 25.40
C ARG A 707 -10.52 -18.85 25.50
N ALA A 708 -10.99 -17.60 25.46
CA ALA A 708 -10.12 -16.44 25.61
C ALA A 708 -9.40 -16.40 26.99
N ALA A 709 -10.06 -16.83 28.07
CA ALA A 709 -9.45 -16.92 29.40
C ALA A 709 -8.45 -18.07 29.54
N ASN A 710 -8.49 -19.08 28.65
CA ASN A 710 -7.62 -20.25 28.64
C ASN A 710 -6.89 -20.40 27.31
N ASP A 711 -6.51 -19.25 26.68
CA ASP A 711 -5.97 -19.21 25.31
C ASP A 711 -4.70 -20.05 25.16
N ASP A 712 -3.73 -19.93 26.09
CA ASP A 712 -2.49 -20.70 26.06
C ASP A 712 -2.77 -22.23 26.17
N ALA A 713 -3.70 -22.63 27.04
CA ALA A 713 -4.05 -24.03 27.16
C ALA A 713 -4.74 -24.57 25.90
N LEU A 714 -5.55 -23.77 25.25
CA LEU A 714 -6.15 -24.10 23.95
C LEU A 714 -5.08 -24.19 22.85
N ALA A 715 -4.13 -23.25 22.80
CA ALA A 715 -3.01 -23.27 21.88
C ALA A 715 -2.15 -24.55 22.04
N ASP A 716 -1.89 -25.00 23.29
CA ASP A 716 -1.16 -26.23 23.56
C ASP A 716 -1.89 -27.50 23.06
N VAL A 717 -3.21 -27.55 23.23
CA VAL A 717 -4.03 -28.66 22.72
C VAL A 717 -4.01 -28.67 21.18
N LEU A 718 -4.25 -27.53 20.56
CA LEU A 718 -4.25 -27.41 19.10
C LEU A 718 -2.88 -27.71 18.50
N THR A 719 -1.78 -27.30 19.15
CA THR A 719 -0.41 -27.65 18.73
C THR A 719 -0.20 -29.16 18.63
N LYS A 720 -0.66 -29.91 19.63
CA LYS A 720 -0.55 -31.38 19.62
C LYS A 720 -1.39 -32.03 18.54
N ILE A 721 -2.59 -31.49 18.29
CA ILE A 721 -3.49 -31.98 17.24
C ILE A 721 -2.88 -31.74 15.87
N PHE A 722 -2.46 -30.48 15.57
CA PHE A 722 -1.94 -30.12 14.26
C PHE A 722 -0.63 -30.83 13.90
N ALA A 723 0.21 -31.16 14.90
CA ALA A 723 1.45 -31.92 14.68
C ALA A 723 1.23 -33.36 14.15
N THR A 724 0.00 -33.88 14.19
CA THR A 724 -0.30 -35.27 13.82
C THR A 724 -0.41 -35.54 12.33
N ARG A 725 -0.61 -34.50 11.50
CA ARG A 725 -0.81 -34.63 10.05
C ARG A 725 -0.06 -33.53 9.28
N THR A 726 -0.02 -33.64 7.97
CA THR A 726 0.61 -32.66 7.10
C THR A 726 -0.22 -31.36 7.01
N LYS A 727 0.44 -30.24 6.72
CA LYS A 727 -0.20 -28.93 6.50
C LYS A 727 -1.22 -28.97 5.36
N ALA A 728 -0.96 -29.73 4.30
CA ALA A 728 -1.85 -29.87 3.15
C ALA A 728 -3.13 -30.64 3.50
N GLU A 729 -3.03 -31.72 4.27
CA GLU A 729 -4.21 -32.47 4.75
C GLU A 729 -5.09 -31.60 5.64
N TRP A 730 -4.49 -30.84 6.58
CA TRP A 730 -5.25 -29.92 7.44
C TRP A 730 -5.91 -28.78 6.65
N GLU A 731 -5.18 -28.19 5.68
CA GLU A 731 -5.75 -27.15 4.81
C GLU A 731 -6.98 -27.67 4.06
N ALA A 732 -6.91 -28.86 3.47
CA ALA A 732 -8.01 -29.45 2.72
C ALA A 732 -9.22 -29.72 3.61
N ASP A 733 -9.04 -30.41 4.74
CA ASP A 733 -10.13 -30.83 5.61
C ASP A 733 -10.83 -29.65 6.31
N LEU A 734 -10.06 -28.68 6.80
CA LEU A 734 -10.61 -27.51 7.48
C LEU A 734 -11.30 -26.55 6.49
N THR A 735 -10.72 -26.35 5.32
CA THR A 735 -11.35 -25.53 4.27
C THR A 735 -12.68 -26.13 3.81
N ALA A 736 -12.77 -27.46 3.69
CA ALA A 736 -14.02 -28.16 3.36
C ALA A 736 -15.11 -27.97 4.41
N LYS A 737 -14.75 -27.60 5.65
CA LYS A 737 -15.66 -27.26 6.75
C LYS A 737 -15.90 -25.75 6.92
N ASP A 738 -15.51 -24.95 5.94
CA ASP A 738 -15.55 -23.48 6.00
C ASP A 738 -14.75 -22.89 7.19
N VAL A 739 -13.65 -23.52 7.58
CA VAL A 739 -12.70 -23.00 8.56
C VAL A 739 -11.52 -22.35 7.84
N GLY A 740 -11.09 -21.20 8.30
CA GLY A 740 -9.92 -20.50 7.76
C GLY A 740 -8.64 -21.24 8.13
N CYS A 741 -8.05 -21.96 7.18
CA CYS A 741 -6.78 -22.66 7.34
C CYS A 741 -6.02 -22.68 6.02
N VAL A 742 -4.72 -22.38 6.06
CA VAL A 742 -3.81 -22.49 4.90
C VAL A 742 -2.45 -23.02 5.33
N ALA A 743 -1.80 -23.75 4.45
CA ALA A 743 -0.38 -24.07 4.58
C ALA A 743 0.43 -22.77 4.49
N VAL A 744 1.38 -22.56 5.39
CA VAL A 744 2.31 -21.43 5.33
C VAL A 744 3.37 -21.76 4.29
N THR A 745 3.51 -20.89 3.30
CA THR A 745 4.56 -20.98 2.29
C THR A 745 5.92 -20.69 2.92
N GLN A 746 6.92 -21.50 2.61
CA GLN A 746 8.28 -21.41 3.16
C GLN A 746 9.31 -21.13 2.07
N GLU A 747 8.99 -20.23 1.17
CA GLU A 747 9.86 -19.69 0.12
C GLU A 747 9.58 -18.20 -0.09
N PRO A 748 10.45 -17.44 -0.78
CA PRO A 748 10.23 -16.03 -1.09
C PRO A 748 8.87 -15.81 -1.77
N ALA A 749 8.15 -14.80 -1.33
CA ALA A 749 6.80 -14.52 -1.80
C ALA A 749 6.74 -14.34 -3.33
N GLU A 750 7.70 -13.62 -3.89
CA GLU A 750 7.75 -13.31 -5.32
C GLU A 750 8.04 -14.54 -6.19
N ARG A 751 8.86 -15.48 -5.70
CA ARG A 751 9.06 -16.79 -6.37
C ARG A 751 7.78 -17.60 -6.34
N HIS A 752 7.15 -17.69 -5.17
CA HIS A 752 5.92 -18.45 -4.99
C HIS A 752 4.79 -17.92 -5.86
N MET A 753 4.60 -16.60 -5.87
CA MET A 753 3.55 -15.95 -6.65
C MET A 753 3.76 -16.00 -8.18
N GLN A 754 4.96 -16.33 -8.66
CA GLN A 754 5.23 -16.64 -10.07
C GLN A 754 4.91 -18.10 -10.44
N GLY A 755 4.65 -18.96 -9.45
CA GLY A 755 4.37 -20.38 -9.65
C GLY A 755 3.04 -20.63 -10.35
N ASP A 756 2.87 -21.87 -10.85
CA ASP A 756 1.69 -22.27 -11.64
C ASP A 756 0.39 -22.13 -10.86
N GLU A 757 0.41 -22.43 -9.55
CA GLU A 757 -0.78 -22.31 -8.70
C GLU A 757 -1.37 -20.88 -8.70
N PHE A 758 -0.52 -19.85 -8.65
CA PHE A 758 -0.95 -18.44 -8.70
C PHE A 758 -1.27 -17.99 -10.12
N TYR A 759 -0.55 -18.47 -11.11
CA TYR A 759 -0.84 -18.21 -12.52
C TYR A 759 -2.19 -18.77 -12.94
N ASP A 760 -2.47 -20.03 -12.62
CA ASP A 760 -3.75 -20.70 -12.95
C ASP A 760 -4.93 -20.06 -12.19
N ALA A 761 -4.68 -19.53 -10.99
CA ALA A 761 -5.66 -18.76 -10.23
C ALA A 761 -5.86 -17.32 -10.76
N GLY A 762 -5.01 -16.86 -11.71
CA GLY A 762 -5.13 -15.57 -12.37
C GLY A 762 -4.53 -14.39 -11.60
N TYR A 763 -3.62 -14.64 -10.64
CA TYR A 763 -2.89 -13.58 -9.90
C TYR A 763 -1.58 -13.18 -10.59
N ALA A 764 -1.07 -14.01 -11.48
CA ALA A 764 -0.01 -13.70 -12.40
C ALA A 764 -0.50 -13.82 -13.85
N VAL A 765 0.09 -13.07 -14.77
CA VAL A 765 -0.26 -13.06 -16.19
C VAL A 765 0.99 -12.97 -17.05
N ASP A 766 0.90 -13.40 -18.30
CA ASP A 766 2.00 -13.30 -19.25
C ASP A 766 2.21 -11.87 -19.74
N ALA A 767 3.47 -11.52 -19.93
CA ALA A 767 3.91 -10.27 -20.51
C ALA A 767 5.19 -10.48 -21.33
N VAL A 768 5.49 -9.52 -22.19
CA VAL A 768 6.72 -9.52 -23.01
C VAL A 768 7.45 -8.20 -22.80
N SER A 769 8.76 -8.26 -22.63
CA SER A 769 9.60 -7.06 -22.58
C SER A 769 10.90 -7.25 -23.36
N PRO A 770 11.56 -6.15 -23.79
CA PRO A 770 12.83 -6.24 -24.53
C PRO A 770 13.97 -6.89 -23.74
N VAL A 771 13.89 -6.87 -22.40
CA VAL A 771 14.97 -7.37 -21.52
C VAL A 771 14.71 -8.79 -21.03
N PHE A 772 13.44 -9.11 -20.72
CA PHE A 772 13.07 -10.38 -20.08
C PHE A 772 12.31 -11.31 -21.02
N ASP A 773 12.11 -10.92 -22.28
CA ASP A 773 11.32 -11.68 -23.27
C ASP A 773 9.93 -12.04 -22.71
N GLU A 774 9.43 -13.25 -22.97
CA GLU A 774 8.20 -13.76 -22.35
C GLU A 774 8.45 -14.06 -20.86
N HIS A 775 7.61 -13.52 -20.01
CA HIS A 775 7.70 -13.71 -18.57
C HIS A 775 6.33 -13.53 -17.90
N ARG A 776 6.20 -14.09 -16.70
CA ARG A 776 5.06 -13.82 -15.83
C ARG A 776 5.27 -12.52 -15.06
N ARG A 777 4.22 -11.73 -14.97
CA ARG A 777 4.15 -10.54 -14.11
C ARG A 777 2.94 -10.63 -13.18
N LEU A 778 2.92 -9.81 -12.12
CA LEU A 778 1.74 -9.63 -11.30
C LEU A 778 0.56 -9.16 -12.18
N ALA A 779 -0.61 -9.75 -12.01
CA ALA A 779 -1.82 -9.30 -12.68
C ALA A 779 -2.17 -7.87 -12.28
N PRO A 780 -2.88 -7.10 -13.13
CA PRO A 780 -3.44 -5.81 -12.73
C PRO A 780 -4.28 -5.93 -11.45
N LEU A 781 -4.19 -4.94 -10.56
CA LEU A 781 -4.84 -4.98 -9.26
C LEU A 781 -6.38 -5.01 -9.33
N ASN A 782 -6.94 -4.65 -10.49
CA ASN A 782 -8.37 -4.62 -10.74
C ASN A 782 -8.76 -5.54 -11.89
N ARG A 783 -9.92 -6.16 -11.75
CA ARG A 783 -10.65 -6.81 -12.84
C ARG A 783 -12.02 -6.14 -13.00
N PHE A 784 -12.49 -6.06 -14.23
CA PHE A 784 -13.75 -5.39 -14.58
C PHE A 784 -14.66 -6.35 -15.31
N SER A 785 -15.99 -6.19 -15.12
CA SER A 785 -16.97 -7.03 -15.82
C SER A 785 -17.19 -6.61 -17.28
N ARG A 786 -16.87 -5.36 -17.65
CA ARG A 786 -17.05 -4.80 -19.00
C ARG A 786 -15.75 -4.27 -19.61
N SER A 787 -14.90 -3.63 -18.82
CA SER A 787 -13.63 -3.09 -19.30
C SER A 787 -12.52 -4.14 -19.26
N ALA A 788 -11.53 -3.98 -20.14
CA ALA A 788 -10.30 -4.76 -20.12
C ALA A 788 -9.23 -4.05 -19.28
N THR A 789 -8.16 -4.78 -18.97
CA THR A 789 -6.89 -4.25 -18.46
C THR A 789 -5.78 -4.52 -19.46
N LYS A 790 -4.63 -3.83 -19.31
CA LYS A 790 -3.52 -3.88 -20.28
C LYS A 790 -2.20 -4.27 -19.57
N PRO A 791 -1.98 -5.54 -19.21
CA PRO A 791 -0.78 -5.98 -18.52
C PRO A 791 0.40 -6.12 -19.50
N GLU A 792 1.12 -5.03 -19.76
CA GLU A 792 2.30 -5.03 -20.63
C GLU A 792 3.59 -5.19 -19.83
N GLY A 793 4.68 -5.63 -20.49
CA GLY A 793 6.02 -5.67 -19.93
C GLY A 793 6.66 -4.28 -19.83
N GLY A 794 7.85 -4.23 -19.21
CA GLY A 794 8.63 -3.00 -19.08
C GLY A 794 9.36 -2.62 -20.38
N CYS A 795 9.81 -1.35 -20.47
CA CYS A 795 10.59 -0.83 -21.60
C CYS A 795 12.07 -0.65 -21.24
N SER A 796 12.95 -0.67 -22.25
CA SER A 796 14.35 -0.30 -22.12
C SER A 796 14.52 1.21 -22.00
N LEU A 797 15.66 1.65 -21.45
CA LEU A 797 16.01 3.06 -21.32
C LEU A 797 16.00 3.77 -22.69
N GLY A 798 15.21 4.85 -22.79
CA GLY A 798 15.13 5.65 -24.01
C GLY A 798 14.54 4.95 -25.22
N GLN A 799 13.92 3.79 -25.05
CA GLN A 799 13.36 2.98 -26.13
C GLN A 799 12.44 3.79 -27.07
N HIS A 800 11.74 4.76 -26.54
CA HIS A 800 10.76 5.54 -27.27
C HIS A 800 11.22 6.97 -27.56
N THR A 801 12.48 7.34 -27.21
CA THR A 801 13.00 8.71 -27.38
C THR A 801 12.77 9.22 -28.80
N HIS A 802 13.20 8.46 -29.80
CA HIS A 802 13.07 8.87 -31.21
C HIS A 802 11.59 9.06 -31.61
N ALA A 803 10.73 8.12 -31.28
CA ALA A 803 9.31 8.16 -31.64
C ALA A 803 8.59 9.34 -30.97
N LEU A 804 8.90 9.61 -29.71
CA LEU A 804 8.31 10.72 -28.94
C LEU A 804 8.78 12.07 -29.48
N LEU A 805 10.06 12.21 -29.84
CA LEU A 805 10.58 13.43 -30.47
C LEU A 805 9.93 13.69 -31.84
N ARG A 806 9.72 12.63 -32.64
CA ARG A 806 8.97 12.74 -33.90
C ARG A 806 7.51 13.18 -33.66
N ALA A 807 6.86 12.67 -32.67
CA ALA A 807 5.47 12.99 -32.31
C ALA A 807 5.29 14.47 -31.94
N ILE A 808 6.31 15.11 -31.34
CA ILE A 808 6.30 16.57 -31.07
C ILE A 808 6.82 17.42 -32.24
N GLY A 809 7.04 16.83 -33.44
CA GLY A 809 7.34 17.53 -34.68
C GLY A 809 8.83 17.75 -34.98
N TYR A 810 9.75 17.06 -34.24
CA TYR A 810 11.19 17.15 -34.53
C TYR A 810 11.54 16.30 -35.75
N ASP A 811 12.34 16.83 -36.64
CA ASP A 811 12.87 16.10 -37.80
C ASP A 811 14.13 15.30 -37.45
N GLU A 812 14.56 14.42 -38.35
CA GLU A 812 15.71 13.54 -38.15
C GLU A 812 17.02 14.33 -37.92
N ALA A 813 17.20 15.48 -38.57
CA ALA A 813 18.40 16.30 -38.42
C ALA A 813 18.47 16.90 -37.00
N ARG A 814 17.35 17.40 -36.48
CA ARG A 814 17.25 17.95 -35.13
C ARG A 814 17.46 16.84 -34.08
N ILE A 815 16.86 15.67 -34.27
CA ILE A 815 17.01 14.52 -33.35
C ILE A 815 18.47 14.06 -33.30
N ALA A 816 19.13 13.94 -34.47
CA ALA A 816 20.56 13.60 -34.54
C ALA A 816 21.41 14.65 -33.82
N GLY A 817 21.17 15.95 -34.06
CA GLY A 817 21.88 17.02 -33.38
C GLY A 817 21.72 17.00 -31.86
N LEU A 818 20.52 16.70 -31.33
CA LEU A 818 20.27 16.56 -29.89
C LEU A 818 21.02 15.36 -29.30
N ARG A 819 21.11 14.26 -30.05
CA ARG A 819 21.86 13.09 -29.63
C ARG A 819 23.37 13.35 -29.59
N ASP A 820 23.91 14.01 -30.67
CA ASP A 820 25.32 14.39 -30.76
C ASP A 820 25.72 15.38 -29.64
N ALA A 821 24.81 16.27 -29.25
CA ALA A 821 24.97 17.20 -28.14
C ALA A 821 24.81 16.58 -26.76
N GLY A 822 24.41 15.29 -26.68
CA GLY A 822 24.18 14.62 -25.39
C GLY A 822 22.96 15.15 -24.63
N VAL A 823 21.95 15.66 -25.31
CA VAL A 823 20.69 16.11 -24.71
C VAL A 823 19.71 14.97 -24.60
N VAL A 824 19.71 14.04 -25.56
CA VAL A 824 18.87 12.83 -25.59
C VAL A 824 19.71 11.59 -25.90
N ARG A 825 19.17 10.42 -25.50
CA ARG A 825 19.78 9.12 -25.77
C ARG A 825 18.93 8.29 -26.73
#